data_e0d32d39895728419ca9de51532c15dc
#
_entry.id   e0d32d39895728419ca9de51532c15dc
#
_cell.length_a   1.000
_cell.length_b   1.000
_cell.length_c   1.000
_cell.angle_alpha   90.00
_cell.angle_beta   90.00
_cell.angle_gamma   90.00
#
_symmetry.space_group_name_H-M   'P 1'
#
loop_
_entity.id
_entity.type
_entity.pdbx_description
1 polymer ?
#
loop_
_entity_poly.entity_id
_entity_poly.type
_entity_poly.pdbx_seq_one_letter_code
_entity_poly.pdbx_strand_id
1 'polypeptide(L)'
;MHGLFERLFGLPVPAFISTIFDGPENAITFAFSQFLLVLPIMYLNRRYYIAGFRNLFRGAPNMDSLVGMGSMAAALFGAFAIFRMGWGFGHGDMALVQEYSTNLYFESAGMIVTLITVGKYLEARAKGQTSKALEKLMDLAPKQACVVRGGVEQTIPAEELVAGDEIIVRPGERIPADGTVLSGTTSIDESAITGEPIPVEKQAGDKVTSATINKQGFIHFRAERVGEDTTISQIIRLVDEASASKAPIARTADKIAGIFVPAVITIAVIAGGIWLAMGASVEFAFSIAICILVISCPCALGLATPVAIMVGTGKGAENGILIKSGEALEVAQSVDTVVMDKTGTITEGRPEVTGIVTADGVTEQKLLAIAAGLEQGSEHPLAEAVMAAAKVKGIAPREMTEFRALFGRGVEAKADGHAYAAGNAKLMEEKGVDLKDYEAQLAAFSDDGCTPLIFAQDDRVIGILAAADVEKATSREAIARFHEMGIDVVMLTGDNARTAEAIRRRMGIEKVIAGVLPENKAEHIKALQAAGHRVAMIGDGINDAPALAQADLGIAIGAGTDVAIESADAVLMKSDLLDAVSAIRLSKAVLKNIKENLFWALIYNVICIPLAAGILYPAFGIKLSPVIGAAAMSMSSVCVVMNALRMRFFKPDHGASAKIEAGQTAAAVSTDRHEEKAAIPAAEEQPVQEKEAIRMEKTLKIEGMMCAHCQKHVHDALAKMDGVTDVTVDLEGGKADVKANHDISEADFRKVIEEAGYELVG
;
A
#
# COMPACT_ATOMS: atom_id res chain seq x y z
N MET A 1 -39.15 33.32 -6.57
CA MET A 1 -38.08 33.54 -5.56
C MET A 1 -38.62 33.74 -4.14
N HIS A 2 -39.69 34.52 -3.94
CA HIS A 2 -40.28 34.77 -2.61
C HIS A 2 -40.52 33.53 -1.78
N GLY A 3 -41.23 32.52 -2.30
CA GLY A 3 -41.58 31.34 -1.56
C GLY A 3 -40.39 30.43 -1.17
N LEU A 4 -39.25 30.56 -1.85
CA LEU A 4 -38.03 29.82 -1.49
C LEU A 4 -37.25 30.51 -0.37
N PHE A 5 -37.19 31.86 -0.40
CA PHE A 5 -36.55 32.67 0.62
C PHE A 5 -37.27 32.54 1.96
N GLU A 6 -38.59 32.65 1.97
CA GLU A 6 -39.42 32.46 3.16
C GLU A 6 -39.32 31.05 3.71
N ARG A 7 -39.29 30.01 2.86
CA ARG A 7 -39.14 28.60 3.29
C ARG A 7 -37.74 28.28 3.83
N LEU A 8 -36.68 28.87 3.28
CA LEU A 8 -35.31 28.62 3.69
C LEU A 8 -34.88 29.41 4.92
N PHE A 9 -35.30 30.66 5.04
CA PHE A 9 -34.84 31.57 6.08
C PHE A 9 -35.91 31.94 7.10
N GLY A 10 -37.17 31.52 6.91
CA GLY A 10 -38.27 31.88 7.80
C GLY A 10 -38.57 33.37 7.94
N LEU A 11 -38.03 34.21 7.02
CA LEU A 11 -38.13 35.66 7.05
C LEU A 11 -38.87 36.14 5.82
N PRO A 12 -39.82 37.11 5.95
CA PRO A 12 -40.45 37.73 4.80
C PRO A 12 -39.42 38.52 4.00
N VAL A 13 -39.60 38.55 2.67
CA VAL A 13 -38.74 39.35 1.80
C VAL A 13 -38.95 40.84 2.12
N PRO A 14 -37.90 41.63 2.36
CA PRO A 14 -38.02 43.02 2.65
C PRO A 14 -38.80 43.79 1.54
N ALA A 15 -39.73 44.63 1.93
CA ALA A 15 -40.64 45.35 1.00
C ALA A 15 -39.89 46.14 -0.08
N PHE A 16 -38.70 46.68 0.21
CA PHE A 16 -37.90 47.39 -0.77
C PHE A 16 -37.39 46.50 -1.91
N ILE A 17 -37.12 45.21 -1.63
CA ILE A 17 -36.68 44.26 -2.66
C ILE A 17 -37.86 43.93 -3.59
N SER A 18 -39.04 43.68 -3.03
CA SER A 18 -40.22 43.40 -3.86
C SER A 18 -40.62 44.61 -4.72
N THR A 19 -40.52 45.81 -4.19
CA THR A 19 -40.82 47.03 -4.94
C THR A 19 -39.88 47.26 -6.13
N ILE A 20 -38.59 46.87 -6.02
CA ILE A 20 -37.59 47.09 -7.06
C ILE A 20 -37.56 45.95 -8.09
N PHE A 21 -37.86 44.72 -7.67
CA PHE A 21 -37.62 43.54 -8.51
C PHE A 21 -38.87 42.76 -8.92
N ASP A 22 -40.01 42.99 -8.27
CA ASP A 22 -41.24 42.31 -8.63
C ASP A 22 -42.08 43.09 -9.62
N GLY A 23 -42.88 42.35 -10.39
CA GLY A 23 -43.76 42.88 -11.39
C GLY A 23 -43.16 42.95 -12.80
N PRO A 24 -44.00 42.88 -13.82
CA PRO A 24 -43.56 42.97 -15.22
C PRO A 24 -42.81 44.29 -15.52
N GLU A 25 -43.22 45.38 -14.89
CA GLU A 25 -42.61 46.71 -15.03
C GLU A 25 -41.14 46.75 -14.58
N ASN A 26 -40.74 45.90 -13.65
CA ASN A 26 -39.38 45.82 -13.12
C ASN A 26 -38.52 44.69 -13.77
N ALA A 27 -39.07 44.00 -14.78
CA ALA A 27 -38.42 42.84 -15.39
C ALA A 27 -37.02 43.12 -15.93
N ILE A 28 -36.79 44.27 -16.56
CA ILE A 28 -35.46 44.68 -17.07
C ILE A 28 -34.50 44.94 -15.90
N THR A 29 -34.95 45.65 -14.85
CA THR A 29 -34.12 45.93 -13.66
C THR A 29 -33.68 44.65 -13.01
N PHE A 30 -34.57 43.68 -12.87
CA PHE A 30 -34.27 42.36 -12.33
C PHE A 30 -33.27 41.59 -13.20
N ALA A 31 -33.51 41.53 -14.53
CA ALA A 31 -32.63 40.86 -15.47
C ALA A 31 -31.23 41.48 -15.53
N PHE A 32 -31.13 42.80 -15.53
CA PHE A 32 -29.87 43.52 -15.55
C PHE A 32 -29.09 43.35 -14.25
N SER A 33 -29.77 43.30 -13.10
CA SER A 33 -29.14 43.00 -11.82
C SER A 33 -28.55 41.60 -11.81
N GLN A 34 -29.25 40.57 -12.32
CA GLN A 34 -28.71 39.22 -12.47
C GLN A 34 -27.51 39.18 -13.42
N PHE A 35 -27.58 39.91 -14.54
CA PHE A 35 -26.45 40.04 -15.46
C PHE A 35 -25.20 40.60 -14.77
N LEU A 36 -25.34 41.69 -14.02
CA LEU A 36 -24.22 42.28 -13.27
C LEU A 36 -23.65 41.33 -12.21
N LEU A 37 -24.49 40.52 -11.56
CA LEU A 37 -24.05 39.54 -10.55
C LEU A 37 -23.36 38.34 -11.18
N VAL A 38 -23.71 37.91 -12.39
CA VAL A 38 -23.09 36.77 -13.05
C VAL A 38 -21.70 37.09 -13.61
N LEU A 39 -21.44 38.35 -14.01
CA LEU A 39 -20.16 38.76 -14.60
C LEU A 39 -18.96 38.49 -13.71
N PRO A 40 -18.92 38.82 -12.39
CA PRO A 40 -17.85 38.47 -11.50
C PRO A 40 -17.65 36.94 -11.39
N ILE A 41 -18.73 36.17 -11.36
CA ILE A 41 -18.67 34.70 -11.29
C ILE A 41 -18.01 34.15 -12.56
N MET A 42 -18.40 34.63 -13.74
CA MET A 42 -17.80 34.24 -15.01
C MET A 42 -16.32 34.67 -15.09
N TYR A 43 -15.98 35.87 -14.61
CA TYR A 43 -14.60 36.37 -14.59
C TYR A 43 -13.68 35.52 -13.69
N LEU A 44 -14.12 35.18 -12.48
CA LEU A 44 -13.39 34.32 -11.58
C LEU A 44 -13.14 32.92 -12.21
N ASN A 45 -14.12 32.44 -12.98
CA ASN A 45 -14.09 31.16 -13.67
C ASN A 45 -13.63 31.27 -15.14
N ARG A 46 -12.95 32.36 -15.55
CA ARG A 46 -12.53 32.62 -16.94
C ARG A 46 -11.70 31.52 -17.58
N ARG A 47 -11.07 30.67 -16.76
CA ARG A 47 -10.26 29.50 -17.21
C ARG A 47 -11.09 28.55 -18.08
N TYR A 48 -12.34 28.28 -17.71
CA TYR A 48 -13.22 27.40 -18.49
C TYR A 48 -13.52 27.95 -19.88
N TYR A 49 -13.72 29.26 -20.00
CA TYR A 49 -13.99 29.90 -21.29
C TYR A 49 -12.73 29.93 -22.16
N ILE A 50 -11.60 30.38 -21.61
CA ILE A 50 -10.35 30.52 -22.37
C ILE A 50 -9.86 29.16 -22.85
N ALA A 51 -9.77 28.18 -21.96
CA ALA A 51 -9.31 26.84 -22.30
C ALA A 51 -10.34 26.10 -23.17
N GLY A 52 -11.62 26.19 -22.83
CA GLY A 52 -12.69 25.52 -23.53
C GLY A 52 -12.83 25.97 -25.00
N PHE A 53 -12.89 27.27 -25.27
CA PHE A 53 -12.97 27.78 -26.63
C PHE A 53 -11.66 27.56 -27.40
N ARG A 54 -10.50 27.72 -26.77
CA ARG A 54 -9.21 27.41 -27.43
C ARG A 54 -9.18 25.97 -27.95
N ASN A 55 -9.59 25.02 -27.12
CA ASN A 55 -9.59 23.59 -27.50
C ASN A 55 -10.67 23.28 -28.54
N LEU A 56 -11.85 23.91 -28.43
CA LEU A 56 -12.90 23.77 -29.41
C LEU A 56 -12.43 24.21 -30.82
N PHE A 57 -11.83 25.43 -30.94
CA PHE A 57 -11.33 25.95 -32.22
C PHE A 57 -10.10 25.18 -32.76
N ARG A 58 -9.40 24.43 -31.91
CA ARG A 58 -8.31 23.53 -32.33
C ARG A 58 -8.82 22.16 -32.79
N GLY A 59 -10.13 21.91 -32.79
CA GLY A 59 -10.71 20.62 -33.18
C GLY A 59 -10.54 19.51 -32.13
N ALA A 60 -10.14 19.86 -30.90
CA ALA A 60 -9.98 18.93 -29.77
C ALA A 60 -10.83 19.39 -28.57
N PRO A 61 -12.18 19.45 -28.71
CA PRO A 61 -13.05 19.90 -27.63
C PRO A 61 -12.93 18.97 -26.41
N ASN A 62 -12.93 19.58 -25.24
CA ASN A 62 -12.81 18.90 -23.96
C ASN A 62 -13.95 19.30 -23.00
N MET A 63 -13.87 18.84 -21.75
CA MET A 63 -14.81 19.16 -20.68
C MET A 63 -14.99 20.69 -20.52
N ASP A 64 -13.90 21.46 -20.53
CA ASP A 64 -13.98 22.92 -20.37
C ASP A 64 -14.74 23.56 -21.55
N SER A 65 -14.70 22.93 -22.75
CA SER A 65 -15.49 23.37 -23.92
C SER A 65 -16.99 23.23 -23.68
N LEU A 66 -17.46 22.12 -23.10
CA LEU A 66 -18.88 21.91 -22.78
C LEU A 66 -19.38 22.91 -21.75
N VAL A 67 -18.62 23.09 -20.66
CA VAL A 67 -18.92 24.02 -19.58
C VAL A 67 -18.93 25.47 -20.08
N GLY A 68 -17.87 25.84 -20.80
CA GLY A 68 -17.73 27.18 -21.35
C GLY A 68 -18.83 27.53 -22.36
N MET A 69 -19.17 26.60 -23.27
CA MET A 69 -20.27 26.78 -24.24
C MET A 69 -21.63 26.86 -23.54
N GLY A 70 -21.94 25.95 -22.63
CA GLY A 70 -23.23 25.92 -21.94
C GLY A 70 -23.47 27.19 -21.10
N SER A 71 -22.49 27.59 -20.29
CA SER A 71 -22.58 28.78 -19.45
C SER A 71 -22.58 30.08 -20.30
N MET A 72 -21.74 30.19 -21.33
CA MET A 72 -21.70 31.35 -22.22
C MET A 72 -23.00 31.47 -23.01
N ALA A 73 -23.53 30.37 -23.52
CA ALA A 73 -24.79 30.35 -24.25
C ALA A 73 -25.94 30.84 -23.35
N ALA A 74 -26.00 30.35 -22.09
CA ALA A 74 -27.01 30.81 -21.12
C ALA A 74 -26.90 32.34 -20.84
N ALA A 75 -25.67 32.85 -20.65
CA ALA A 75 -25.45 34.28 -20.42
C ALA A 75 -25.81 35.14 -21.65
N LEU A 76 -25.45 34.69 -22.86
CA LEU A 76 -25.79 35.39 -24.11
C LEU A 76 -27.30 35.41 -24.36
N PHE A 77 -27.99 34.30 -24.05
CA PHE A 77 -29.44 34.24 -24.13
C PHE A 77 -30.10 35.19 -23.14
N GLY A 78 -29.63 35.26 -21.90
CA GLY A 78 -30.11 36.24 -20.91
C GLY A 78 -29.92 37.70 -21.39
N ALA A 79 -28.76 38.00 -21.98
CA ALA A 79 -28.51 39.29 -22.57
C ALA A 79 -29.50 39.58 -23.73
N PHE A 80 -29.73 38.61 -24.63
CA PHE A 80 -30.73 38.71 -25.68
C PHE A 80 -32.14 38.94 -25.10
N ALA A 81 -32.54 38.27 -24.04
CA ALA A 81 -33.81 38.45 -23.35
C ALA A 81 -34.00 39.89 -22.85
N ILE A 82 -32.94 40.53 -22.32
CA ILE A 82 -33.00 41.97 -21.93
C ILE A 82 -33.35 42.85 -23.13
N PHE A 83 -32.72 42.63 -24.29
CA PHE A 83 -33.05 43.39 -25.51
C PHE A 83 -34.48 43.14 -25.96
N ARG A 84 -34.98 41.90 -25.92
CA ARG A 84 -36.35 41.53 -26.29
C ARG A 84 -37.39 42.19 -25.36
N MET A 85 -37.13 42.20 -24.06
CA MET A 85 -37.99 42.90 -23.08
C MET A 85 -38.00 44.40 -23.32
N GLY A 86 -36.83 45.03 -23.62
CA GLY A 86 -36.73 46.42 -23.97
C GLY A 86 -37.57 46.78 -25.22
N TRP A 87 -37.53 45.93 -26.25
CA TRP A 87 -38.39 46.04 -27.42
C TRP A 87 -39.89 45.95 -27.04
N GLY A 88 -40.28 44.97 -26.23
CA GLY A 88 -41.64 44.78 -25.75
C GLY A 88 -42.17 46.02 -25.02
N PHE A 89 -41.39 46.59 -24.11
CA PHE A 89 -41.75 47.85 -23.45
C PHE A 89 -41.95 49.03 -24.45
N GLY A 90 -41.03 49.18 -25.42
CA GLY A 90 -41.11 50.25 -26.42
C GLY A 90 -42.29 50.14 -27.35
N HIS A 91 -42.91 48.96 -27.53
CA HIS A 91 -44.03 48.68 -28.41
C HIS A 91 -45.30 48.30 -27.63
N GLY A 92 -45.34 48.37 -26.33
CA GLY A 92 -46.49 48.03 -25.49
C GLY A 92 -46.85 46.54 -25.46
N ASP A 93 -45.96 45.67 -25.90
CA ASP A 93 -46.14 44.19 -25.89
C ASP A 93 -45.76 43.61 -24.56
N MET A 94 -46.62 43.67 -23.57
CA MET A 94 -46.39 43.13 -22.23
C MET A 94 -46.40 41.60 -22.20
N ALA A 95 -46.99 40.92 -23.20
CA ALA A 95 -46.94 39.47 -23.29
C ALA A 95 -45.50 39.01 -23.61
N LEU A 96 -44.83 39.69 -24.53
CA LEU A 96 -43.42 39.45 -24.83
C LEU A 96 -42.51 39.71 -23.62
N VAL A 97 -42.77 40.79 -22.87
CA VAL A 97 -42.01 41.07 -21.63
C VAL A 97 -42.19 39.97 -20.63
N GLN A 98 -43.41 39.50 -20.40
CA GLN A 98 -43.69 38.42 -19.45
C GLN A 98 -43.02 37.09 -19.85
N GLU A 99 -43.02 36.74 -21.15
CA GLU A 99 -42.39 35.54 -21.69
C GLU A 99 -40.89 35.52 -21.38
N TYR A 100 -40.15 36.59 -21.72
CA TYR A 100 -38.71 36.67 -21.54
C TYR A 100 -38.28 36.94 -20.09
N SER A 101 -39.13 37.53 -19.25
CA SER A 101 -38.82 37.77 -17.83
C SER A 101 -38.72 36.48 -17.00
N THR A 102 -39.39 35.44 -17.43
CA THR A 102 -39.37 34.10 -16.73
C THR A 102 -38.21 33.20 -17.16
N ASN A 103 -37.53 33.51 -18.30
CA ASN A 103 -36.52 32.65 -18.93
C ASN A 103 -35.19 33.40 -19.13
N LEU A 104 -34.59 33.93 -18.06
CA LEU A 104 -33.37 34.74 -18.16
C LEU A 104 -32.07 33.92 -18.23
N TYR A 105 -31.99 32.74 -17.63
CA TYR A 105 -30.86 31.82 -17.58
C TYR A 105 -29.53 32.37 -17.00
N PHE A 106 -29.45 33.59 -16.49
CA PHE A 106 -28.25 34.12 -15.82
C PHE A 106 -27.89 33.31 -14.56
N GLU A 107 -28.92 32.91 -13.80
CA GLU A 107 -28.75 32.02 -12.66
C GLU A 107 -28.09 30.68 -13.10
N SER A 108 -28.58 30.12 -14.21
CA SER A 108 -28.01 28.87 -14.76
C SER A 108 -26.56 29.08 -15.19
N ALA A 109 -26.22 30.18 -15.87
CA ALA A 109 -24.86 30.50 -16.27
C ALA A 109 -23.89 30.54 -15.08
N GLY A 110 -24.29 31.22 -13.99
CA GLY A 110 -23.49 31.31 -12.76
C GLY A 110 -23.41 29.98 -11.99
N MET A 111 -24.56 29.31 -11.85
CA MET A 111 -24.63 28.03 -11.11
C MET A 111 -23.82 26.91 -11.78
N ILE A 112 -23.84 26.81 -13.12
CA ILE A 112 -23.05 25.82 -13.87
C ILE A 112 -21.57 25.90 -13.49
N VAL A 113 -20.94 27.07 -13.65
CA VAL A 113 -19.50 27.22 -13.37
C VAL A 113 -19.20 27.13 -11.88
N THR A 114 -20.11 27.58 -11.01
CA THR A 114 -19.95 27.51 -9.55
C THR A 114 -20.00 26.06 -9.08
N LEU A 115 -21.00 25.26 -9.45
CA LEU A 115 -21.13 23.86 -9.06
C LEU A 115 -19.98 23.01 -9.59
N ILE A 116 -19.53 23.26 -10.81
CA ILE A 116 -18.37 22.56 -11.38
C ILE A 116 -17.10 22.95 -10.62
N THR A 117 -16.94 24.21 -10.23
CA THR A 117 -15.79 24.66 -9.42
C THR A 117 -15.82 24.05 -8.03
N VAL A 118 -16.99 23.95 -7.39
CA VAL A 118 -17.16 23.21 -6.13
C VAL A 118 -16.83 21.74 -6.32
N GLY A 119 -17.29 21.11 -7.40
CA GLY A 119 -16.92 19.74 -7.76
C GLY A 119 -15.39 19.56 -7.87
N LYS A 120 -14.70 20.46 -8.59
CA LYS A 120 -13.23 20.46 -8.69
C LYS A 120 -12.52 20.75 -7.36
N TYR A 121 -13.07 21.58 -6.51
CA TYR A 121 -12.54 21.80 -5.17
C TYR A 121 -12.64 20.54 -4.30
N LEU A 122 -13.81 19.88 -4.31
CA LEU A 122 -13.98 18.58 -3.60
C LEU A 122 -13.05 17.51 -4.16
N GLU A 123 -12.85 17.50 -5.48
CA GLU A 123 -11.87 16.65 -6.15
C GLU A 123 -10.46 16.90 -5.65
N ALA A 124 -10.00 18.16 -5.64
CA ALA A 124 -8.66 18.52 -5.18
C ALA A 124 -8.47 18.18 -3.70
N ARG A 125 -9.49 18.42 -2.87
CA ARG A 125 -9.48 18.04 -1.44
C ARG A 125 -9.40 16.53 -1.24
N ALA A 126 -10.12 15.76 -2.04
CA ALA A 126 -10.11 14.31 -1.99
C ALA A 126 -8.75 13.74 -2.45
N LYS A 127 -8.15 14.31 -3.51
CA LYS A 127 -6.77 13.99 -3.91
C LYS A 127 -5.78 14.31 -2.79
N GLY A 128 -5.90 15.44 -2.11
CA GLY A 128 -5.07 15.78 -0.96
C GLY A 128 -5.23 14.80 0.21
N GLN A 129 -6.42 14.23 0.44
CA GLN A 129 -6.61 13.20 1.46
C GLN A 129 -5.98 11.86 1.08
N THR A 130 -5.85 11.55 -0.20
CA THR A 130 -5.15 10.35 -0.70
C THR A 130 -3.64 10.50 -0.61
N SER A 131 -3.08 11.71 -0.74
CA SER A 131 -1.67 12.01 -0.46
C SER A 131 -1.26 11.83 1.01
N LYS A 132 -2.22 11.70 1.94
CA LYS A 132 -1.89 11.48 3.38
C LYS A 132 -1.16 10.17 3.64
N ALA A 133 -1.28 9.14 2.80
CA ALA A 133 -0.47 7.94 2.92
C ALA A 133 1.01 8.26 2.63
N LEU A 134 1.27 9.06 1.60
CA LEU A 134 2.61 9.53 1.27
C LEU A 134 3.15 10.51 2.33
N GLU A 135 2.32 11.46 2.81
CA GLU A 135 2.66 12.35 3.92
C GLU A 135 3.04 11.58 5.18
N LYS A 136 2.31 10.51 5.50
CA LYS A 136 2.65 9.63 6.64
C LYS A 136 4.01 8.95 6.46
N LEU A 137 4.35 8.49 5.25
CA LEU A 137 5.67 7.93 4.98
C LEU A 137 6.76 9.00 5.11
N MET A 138 6.51 10.21 4.63
CA MET A 138 7.44 11.34 4.79
C MET A 138 7.62 11.75 6.28
N ASP A 139 6.56 11.68 7.09
CA ASP A 139 6.62 11.97 8.53
C ASP A 139 7.37 10.88 9.33
N LEU A 140 7.66 9.72 8.73
CA LEU A 140 8.49 8.69 9.35
C LEU A 140 9.97 9.07 9.38
N ALA A 141 10.46 9.83 8.40
CA ALA A 141 11.85 10.27 8.36
C ALA A 141 12.14 11.27 9.49
N PRO A 142 13.13 11.02 10.36
CA PRO A 142 13.49 11.96 11.41
C PRO A 142 14.13 13.23 10.84
N LYS A 143 13.83 14.37 11.44
CA LYS A 143 14.34 15.68 10.99
C LYS A 143 15.71 16.01 11.56
N GLN A 144 16.16 15.29 12.58
CA GLN A 144 17.42 15.51 13.28
C GLN A 144 18.13 14.19 13.53
N ALA A 145 19.45 14.24 13.61
CA ALA A 145 20.31 13.10 13.92
C ALA A 145 21.38 13.51 14.94
N CYS A 146 21.73 12.60 15.84
CA CYS A 146 22.83 12.77 16.78
C CYS A 146 24.07 12.08 16.20
N VAL A 147 25.07 12.87 15.82
CA VAL A 147 26.32 12.37 15.19
C VAL A 147 27.52 12.58 16.13
N VAL A 148 28.52 11.70 15.99
CA VAL A 148 29.81 11.84 16.67
C VAL A 148 30.84 12.30 15.66
N ARG A 149 31.23 13.57 15.72
CA ARG A 149 32.29 14.13 14.88
C ARG A 149 33.44 14.61 15.75
N GLY A 150 34.64 14.07 15.52
CA GLY A 150 35.80 14.41 16.33
C GLY A 150 35.72 13.98 17.80
N GLY A 151 34.92 12.94 18.12
CA GLY A 151 34.70 12.46 19.50
C GLY A 151 33.68 13.28 20.30
N VAL A 152 32.98 14.24 19.68
CA VAL A 152 31.95 15.06 20.33
C VAL A 152 30.59 14.77 19.72
N GLU A 153 29.61 14.53 20.58
CA GLU A 153 28.20 14.37 20.15
C GLU A 153 27.63 15.73 19.73
N GLN A 154 26.99 15.75 18.54
CA GLN A 154 26.33 16.93 17.99
C GLN A 154 24.99 16.55 17.38
N THR A 155 23.95 17.31 17.69
CA THR A 155 22.66 17.15 17.01
C THR A 155 22.64 18.05 15.78
N ILE A 156 22.47 17.45 14.61
CA ILE A 156 22.41 18.15 13.32
C ILE A 156 21.08 17.86 12.60
N PRO A 157 20.65 18.71 11.66
CA PRO A 157 19.57 18.36 10.74
C PRO A 157 19.93 17.07 9.98
N ALA A 158 18.95 16.18 9.77
CA ALA A 158 19.19 14.92 9.05
C ALA A 158 19.65 15.15 7.59
N GLU A 159 19.33 16.30 7.01
CA GLU A 159 19.77 16.73 5.66
C GLU A 159 21.28 17.01 5.59
N GLU A 160 21.95 17.23 6.72
CA GLU A 160 23.40 17.49 6.82
C GLU A 160 24.23 16.22 7.10
N LEU A 161 23.57 15.06 7.17
CA LEU A 161 24.25 13.77 7.30
C LEU A 161 25.07 13.45 6.04
N VAL A 162 26.24 12.87 6.28
CA VAL A 162 27.13 12.41 5.21
C VAL A 162 27.41 10.92 5.41
N ALA A 163 27.55 10.18 4.29
CA ALA A 163 27.95 8.78 4.36
C ALA A 163 29.31 8.64 5.10
N GLY A 164 29.36 7.73 6.07
CA GLY A 164 30.50 7.53 6.95
C GLY A 164 30.35 8.18 8.33
N ASP A 165 29.36 9.07 8.56
CA ASP A 165 29.08 9.62 9.88
C ASP A 165 28.76 8.50 10.88
N GLU A 166 29.29 8.61 12.09
CA GLU A 166 28.89 7.77 13.22
C GLU A 166 27.70 8.39 13.93
N ILE A 167 26.60 7.64 13.99
CA ILE A 167 25.32 8.08 14.51
C ILE A 167 24.97 7.32 15.79
N ILE A 168 24.44 8.05 16.76
CA ILE A 168 23.94 7.52 18.02
C ILE A 168 22.43 7.51 17.98
N VAL A 169 21.81 6.37 18.34
CA VAL A 169 20.35 6.25 18.46
C VAL A 169 20.00 5.69 19.83
N ARG A 170 19.20 6.47 20.56
CA ARG A 170 18.72 6.15 21.90
C ARG A 170 17.35 5.46 21.84
N PRO A 171 16.94 4.77 22.94
CA PRO A 171 15.60 4.19 23.01
C PRO A 171 14.50 5.23 22.75
N GLY A 172 13.55 4.86 21.88
CA GLY A 172 12.45 5.72 21.45
C GLY A 172 12.76 6.62 20.25
N GLU A 173 14.03 6.75 19.86
CA GLU A 173 14.41 7.53 18.69
C GLU A 173 14.25 6.76 17.37
N ARG A 174 14.04 7.49 16.30
CA ARG A 174 14.00 6.92 14.93
C ARG A 174 15.40 6.93 14.32
N ILE A 175 15.69 5.93 13.54
CA ILE A 175 16.95 5.80 12.80
C ILE A 175 16.95 6.78 11.62
N PRO A 176 17.93 7.72 11.55
CA PRO A 176 17.90 8.81 10.56
C PRO A 176 18.50 8.45 9.20
N ALA A 177 19.26 7.38 9.10
CA ALA A 177 19.95 6.94 7.87
C ALA A 177 20.07 5.43 7.82
N ASP A 178 20.28 4.84 6.65
CA ASP A 178 20.62 3.42 6.56
C ASP A 178 22.09 3.21 6.87
N GLY A 179 22.44 2.10 7.55
CA GLY A 179 23.83 1.85 7.90
C GLY A 179 24.05 0.52 8.62
N THR A 180 25.27 0.37 9.16
CA THR A 180 25.71 -0.84 9.87
C THR A 180 26.06 -0.51 11.32
N VAL A 181 25.56 -1.31 12.27
CA VAL A 181 25.81 -1.16 13.69
C VAL A 181 27.29 -1.41 13.99
N LEU A 182 27.94 -0.45 14.63
CA LEU A 182 29.34 -0.53 15.06
C LEU A 182 29.48 -1.14 16.47
N SER A 183 28.58 -0.75 17.36
CA SER A 183 28.58 -1.19 18.76
C SER A 183 27.19 -1.05 19.40
N GLY A 184 26.98 -1.86 20.44
CA GLY A 184 25.71 -1.90 21.16
C GLY A 184 24.80 -3.03 20.68
N THR A 185 23.70 -3.23 21.40
CA THR A 185 22.61 -4.15 21.06
C THR A 185 21.29 -3.43 21.24
N THR A 186 20.35 -3.68 20.36
CA THR A 186 19.05 -3.02 20.34
C THR A 186 17.95 -3.91 19.81
N SER A 187 16.70 -3.55 20.11
CA SER A 187 15.50 -4.12 19.49
C SER A 187 14.84 -3.02 18.67
N ILE A 188 14.76 -3.21 17.36
CA ILE A 188 14.26 -2.22 16.38
C ILE A 188 12.88 -2.64 15.87
N ASP A 189 11.93 -1.71 15.97
CA ASP A 189 10.61 -1.83 15.36
C ASP A 189 10.70 -1.38 13.90
N GLU A 190 10.68 -2.35 13.00
CA GLU A 190 10.72 -2.14 11.55
C GLU A 190 9.30 -2.11 10.93
N SER A 191 8.24 -2.13 11.75
CA SER A 191 6.84 -2.26 11.29
C SER A 191 6.40 -1.16 10.32
N ALA A 192 6.99 0.03 10.43
CA ALA A 192 6.68 1.14 9.54
C ALA A 192 7.13 0.89 8.08
N ILE A 193 8.13 0.03 7.87
CA ILE A 193 8.71 -0.30 6.57
C ILE A 193 8.28 -1.70 6.13
N THR A 194 8.46 -2.68 7.01
CA THR A 194 8.15 -4.09 6.71
C THR A 194 6.69 -4.46 6.96
N GLY A 195 6.00 -3.72 7.84
CA GLY A 195 4.65 -4.06 8.33
C GLY A 195 4.64 -5.19 9.37
N GLU A 196 5.80 -5.65 9.86
CA GLU A 196 5.90 -6.69 10.91
C GLU A 196 5.85 -6.06 12.29
N PRO A 197 4.93 -6.50 13.17
CA PRO A 197 4.76 -5.88 14.48
C PRO A 197 5.82 -6.33 15.51
N ILE A 198 6.60 -7.37 15.22
CA ILE A 198 7.59 -7.93 16.16
C ILE A 198 8.91 -7.18 15.95
N PRO A 199 9.47 -6.54 17.00
CA PRO A 199 10.77 -5.88 16.89
C PRO A 199 11.91 -6.89 16.65
N VAL A 200 12.87 -6.51 15.81
CA VAL A 200 14.03 -7.32 15.42
C VAL A 200 15.23 -6.95 16.29
N GLU A 201 15.90 -7.95 16.86
CA GLU A 201 17.15 -7.72 17.60
C GLU A 201 18.30 -7.44 16.63
N LYS A 202 19.10 -6.42 16.94
CA LYS A 202 20.27 -6.01 16.16
C LYS A 202 21.50 -5.88 17.06
N GLN A 203 22.63 -6.32 16.56
CA GLN A 203 23.93 -6.29 17.22
C GLN A 203 25.01 -5.73 16.29
N ALA A 204 26.23 -5.60 16.79
CA ALA A 204 27.35 -5.10 15.97
C ALA A 204 27.53 -5.94 14.70
N GLY A 205 27.58 -5.29 13.55
CA GLY A 205 27.65 -5.90 12.22
C GLY A 205 26.29 -6.00 11.49
N ASP A 206 25.16 -5.86 12.19
CA ASP A 206 23.86 -5.90 11.59
C ASP A 206 23.48 -4.58 10.89
N LYS A 207 22.66 -4.68 9.85
CA LYS A 207 22.16 -3.49 9.14
C LYS A 207 20.94 -2.89 9.85
N VAL A 208 20.87 -1.56 9.83
CA VAL A 208 19.74 -0.77 10.33
C VAL A 208 19.19 0.10 9.20
N THR A 209 17.88 0.29 9.20
CA THR A 209 17.15 0.98 8.13
C THR A 209 16.54 2.28 8.64
N SER A 210 16.63 3.33 7.86
CA SER A 210 16.04 4.64 8.15
C SER A 210 14.53 4.56 8.43
N ALA A 211 14.03 5.49 9.25
CA ALA A 211 12.63 5.60 9.68
C ALA A 211 12.11 4.50 10.62
N THR A 212 12.88 3.45 10.91
CA THR A 212 12.58 2.45 11.94
C THR A 212 12.79 3.01 13.34
N ILE A 213 12.22 2.39 14.37
CA ILE A 213 12.24 2.92 15.75
C ILE A 213 13.06 2.01 16.65
N ASN A 214 14.07 2.56 17.30
CA ASN A 214 14.77 1.88 18.37
C ASN A 214 13.87 1.76 19.61
N LYS A 215 13.51 0.53 20.02
CA LYS A 215 12.64 0.30 21.20
C LYS A 215 13.42 0.17 22.49
N GLN A 216 14.53 -0.56 22.45
CA GLN A 216 15.33 -0.87 23.64
C GLN A 216 16.80 -0.89 23.25
N GLY A 217 17.65 -0.52 24.20
CA GLY A 217 19.09 -0.51 23.96
C GLY A 217 19.58 0.77 23.31
N PHE A 218 20.88 0.83 23.15
CA PHE A 218 21.62 1.99 22.66
C PHE A 218 22.62 1.50 21.62
N ILE A 219 22.62 2.12 20.45
CA ILE A 219 23.52 1.72 19.38
C ILE A 219 24.30 2.90 18.80
N HIS A 220 25.54 2.61 18.43
CA HIS A 220 26.30 3.40 17.47
C HIS A 220 26.29 2.69 16.14
N PHE A 221 25.96 3.37 15.07
CA PHE A 221 26.03 2.82 13.72
C PHE A 221 26.69 3.81 12.76
N ARG A 222 27.27 3.29 11.68
CA ARG A 222 27.86 4.08 10.61
C ARG A 222 26.83 4.25 9.50
N ALA A 223 26.57 5.52 9.12
CA ALA A 223 25.72 5.83 8.01
C ALA A 223 26.35 5.37 6.68
N GLU A 224 25.61 4.61 5.88
CA GLU A 224 26.00 4.16 4.54
C GLU A 224 25.23 4.92 3.46
N ARG A 225 23.89 5.11 3.68
CA ARG A 225 23.02 5.85 2.78
C ARG A 225 22.31 6.96 3.56
N VAL A 226 22.36 8.16 3.01
CA VAL A 226 21.85 9.38 3.66
C VAL A 226 20.95 10.18 2.70
N GLY A 227 20.07 11.01 3.24
CA GLY A 227 19.24 11.92 2.45
C GLY A 227 18.32 11.19 1.46
N GLU A 228 18.44 11.52 0.18
CA GLU A 228 17.61 10.95 -0.89
C GLU A 228 17.92 9.47 -1.19
N ASP A 229 19.09 8.98 -0.79
CA ASP A 229 19.53 7.59 -1.03
C ASP A 229 19.06 6.62 0.06
N THR A 230 18.42 7.11 1.15
CA THR A 230 17.88 6.25 2.18
C THR A 230 16.72 5.39 1.66
N THR A 231 16.56 4.20 2.24
CA THR A 231 15.46 3.27 1.89
C THR A 231 14.11 3.94 1.97
N ILE A 232 13.83 4.75 3.00
CA ILE A 232 12.55 5.46 3.10
C ILE A 232 12.36 6.48 1.98
N SER A 233 13.41 7.22 1.59
CA SER A 233 13.35 8.19 0.50
C SER A 233 13.09 7.50 -0.85
N GLN A 234 13.71 6.35 -1.09
CA GLN A 234 13.46 5.53 -2.27
C GLN A 234 12.01 5.00 -2.31
N ILE A 235 11.46 4.53 -1.16
CA ILE A 235 10.06 4.12 -1.05
C ILE A 235 9.12 5.27 -1.40
N ILE A 236 9.36 6.46 -0.84
CA ILE A 236 8.56 7.67 -1.11
C ILE A 236 8.58 8.00 -2.60
N ARG A 237 9.78 7.99 -3.22
CA ARG A 237 9.94 8.27 -4.65
C ARG A 237 9.20 7.27 -5.52
N LEU A 238 9.30 5.96 -5.24
CA LEU A 238 8.60 4.92 -5.99
C LEU A 238 7.08 5.08 -5.92
N VAL A 239 6.52 5.41 -4.76
CA VAL A 239 5.07 5.64 -4.60
C VAL A 239 4.63 6.89 -5.34
N ASP A 240 5.42 7.96 -5.35
CA ASP A 240 5.13 9.18 -6.09
C ASP A 240 5.18 8.95 -7.61
N GLU A 241 6.21 8.29 -8.11
CA GLU A 241 6.35 7.90 -9.53
C GLU A 241 5.20 7.01 -10.00
N ALA A 242 4.81 6.00 -9.19
CA ALA A 242 3.66 5.14 -9.47
C ALA A 242 2.36 5.95 -9.58
N SER A 243 2.18 6.91 -8.68
CA SER A 243 0.99 7.77 -8.64
C SER A 243 0.93 8.73 -9.83
N ALA A 244 2.09 9.18 -10.33
CA ALA A 244 2.20 10.08 -11.49
C ALA A 244 2.08 9.33 -12.82
N SER A 245 2.33 8.02 -12.86
CA SER A 245 2.32 7.22 -14.07
C SER A 245 0.91 7.01 -14.63
N LYS A 246 0.77 7.04 -15.96
CA LYS A 246 -0.52 6.80 -16.63
C LYS A 246 -0.65 5.34 -17.04
N ALA A 247 -1.51 4.58 -16.37
CA ALA A 247 -1.90 3.25 -16.77
C ALA A 247 -2.55 3.22 -18.17
N PRO A 248 -2.43 2.14 -18.96
CA PRO A 248 -3.07 1.97 -20.27
C PRO A 248 -4.59 2.20 -20.24
N ILE A 249 -5.27 1.76 -19.18
CA ILE A 249 -6.71 2.00 -18.99
C ILE A 249 -7.06 3.50 -18.91
N ALA A 250 -6.17 4.35 -18.35
CA ALA A 250 -6.36 5.79 -18.33
C ALA A 250 -6.26 6.40 -19.73
N ARG A 251 -5.34 5.90 -20.58
CA ARG A 251 -5.23 6.32 -21.98
C ARG A 251 -6.49 5.96 -22.77
N THR A 252 -7.10 4.81 -22.46
CA THR A 252 -8.37 4.38 -23.06
C THR A 252 -9.52 5.29 -22.62
N ALA A 253 -9.59 5.66 -21.35
CA ALA A 253 -10.57 6.63 -20.85
C ALA A 253 -10.42 8.01 -21.52
N ASP A 254 -9.19 8.50 -21.73
CA ASP A 254 -8.91 9.74 -22.43
C ASP A 254 -9.39 9.68 -23.91
N LYS A 255 -9.21 8.56 -24.61
CA LYS A 255 -9.74 8.35 -25.98
C LYS A 255 -11.26 8.38 -26.00
N ILE A 256 -11.92 7.71 -25.05
CA ILE A 256 -13.39 7.72 -24.93
C ILE A 256 -13.89 9.15 -24.73
N ALA A 257 -13.25 9.91 -23.84
CA ALA A 257 -13.60 11.32 -23.60
C ALA A 257 -13.45 12.19 -24.87
N GLY A 258 -12.42 11.94 -25.69
CA GLY A 258 -12.17 12.63 -26.95
C GLY A 258 -13.26 12.42 -28.01
N ILE A 259 -13.93 11.26 -28.00
CA ILE A 259 -15.07 10.95 -28.89
C ILE A 259 -16.38 11.44 -28.28
N PHE A 260 -16.53 11.32 -26.98
CA PHE A 260 -17.75 11.63 -26.25
C PHE A 260 -18.14 13.10 -26.36
N VAL A 261 -17.20 14.03 -26.22
CA VAL A 261 -17.49 15.47 -26.24
C VAL A 261 -18.04 15.95 -27.58
N PRO A 262 -17.44 15.63 -28.75
CA PRO A 262 -18.05 15.92 -30.05
C PRO A 262 -19.44 15.29 -30.24
N ALA A 263 -19.62 14.05 -29.80
CA ALA A 263 -20.91 13.36 -29.90
C ALA A 263 -22.00 14.07 -29.12
N VAL A 264 -21.69 14.54 -27.89
CA VAL A 264 -22.62 15.29 -27.07
C VAL A 264 -23.00 16.61 -27.69
N ILE A 265 -22.02 17.36 -28.24
CA ILE A 265 -22.32 18.64 -28.96
C ILE A 265 -23.29 18.37 -30.12
N THR A 266 -23.04 17.30 -30.87
CA THR A 266 -23.92 16.91 -32.00
C THR A 266 -25.32 16.53 -31.50
N ILE A 267 -25.44 15.76 -30.41
CA ILE A 267 -26.72 15.40 -29.80
C ILE A 267 -27.47 16.66 -29.33
N ALA A 268 -26.78 17.62 -28.70
CA ALA A 268 -27.39 18.87 -28.24
C ALA A 268 -27.97 19.68 -29.40
N VAL A 269 -27.25 19.82 -30.52
CA VAL A 269 -27.69 20.53 -31.71
C VAL A 269 -28.88 19.78 -32.36
N ILE A 270 -28.80 18.48 -32.52
CA ILE A 270 -29.88 17.68 -33.10
C ILE A 270 -31.14 17.76 -32.24
N ALA A 271 -31.04 17.57 -30.93
CA ALA A 271 -32.16 17.63 -30.01
C ALA A 271 -32.84 19.01 -30.03
N GLY A 272 -32.06 20.09 -30.01
CA GLY A 272 -32.58 21.46 -30.17
C GLY A 272 -33.29 21.65 -31.50
N GLY A 273 -32.72 21.15 -32.62
CA GLY A 273 -33.31 21.16 -33.94
C GLY A 273 -34.63 20.37 -34.05
N ILE A 274 -34.70 19.19 -33.44
CA ILE A 274 -35.93 18.37 -33.39
C ILE A 274 -37.04 19.14 -32.66
N TRP A 275 -36.77 19.75 -31.49
CA TRP A 275 -37.76 20.47 -30.75
C TRP A 275 -38.29 21.71 -31.52
N LEU A 276 -37.38 22.44 -32.21
CA LEU A 276 -37.79 23.53 -33.08
C LEU A 276 -38.68 23.03 -34.22
N ALA A 277 -38.33 21.90 -34.86
CA ALA A 277 -39.14 21.31 -35.92
C ALA A 277 -40.52 20.81 -35.44
N MET A 278 -40.62 20.44 -34.17
CA MET A 278 -41.89 20.08 -33.50
C MET A 278 -42.72 21.29 -33.07
N GLY A 279 -42.26 22.50 -33.35
CA GLY A 279 -42.98 23.74 -33.04
C GLY A 279 -42.77 24.26 -31.60
N ALA A 280 -41.77 23.75 -30.89
CA ALA A 280 -41.40 24.28 -29.59
C ALA A 280 -40.77 25.69 -29.74
N SER A 281 -40.86 26.51 -28.66
CA SER A 281 -40.24 27.83 -28.69
C SER A 281 -38.70 27.75 -28.77
N VAL A 282 -38.08 28.81 -29.25
CA VAL A 282 -36.60 28.91 -29.33
C VAL A 282 -35.99 28.77 -27.94
N GLU A 283 -36.62 29.35 -26.92
CA GLU A 283 -36.19 29.29 -25.51
C GLU A 283 -36.18 27.85 -24.99
N PHE A 284 -37.23 27.08 -25.33
CA PHE A 284 -37.34 25.67 -24.92
C PHE A 284 -36.25 24.84 -25.57
N ALA A 285 -36.09 24.94 -26.90
CA ALA A 285 -35.07 24.18 -27.64
C ALA A 285 -33.65 24.51 -27.18
N PHE A 286 -33.39 25.79 -26.91
CA PHE A 286 -32.12 26.29 -26.41
C PHE A 286 -31.82 25.79 -25.00
N SER A 287 -32.82 25.80 -24.10
CA SER A 287 -32.71 25.23 -22.76
C SER A 287 -32.39 23.75 -22.77
N ILE A 288 -32.98 22.96 -23.67
CA ILE A 288 -32.69 21.55 -23.88
C ILE A 288 -31.22 21.37 -24.30
N ALA A 289 -30.77 22.14 -25.30
CA ALA A 289 -29.38 22.07 -25.78
C ALA A 289 -28.37 22.42 -24.67
N ILE A 290 -28.61 23.49 -23.91
CA ILE A 290 -27.76 23.84 -22.75
C ILE A 290 -27.75 22.71 -21.71
N CYS A 291 -28.93 22.17 -21.38
CA CYS A 291 -29.04 21.08 -20.41
C CYS A 291 -28.23 19.87 -20.83
N ILE A 292 -28.29 19.46 -22.09
CA ILE A 292 -27.50 18.36 -22.64
C ILE A 292 -26.00 18.66 -22.52
N LEU A 293 -25.55 19.85 -22.93
CA LEU A 293 -24.13 20.24 -22.87
C LEU A 293 -23.60 20.20 -21.44
N VAL A 294 -24.36 20.68 -20.46
CA VAL A 294 -23.95 20.76 -19.07
C VAL A 294 -23.91 19.38 -18.41
N ILE A 295 -25.00 18.60 -18.55
CA ILE A 295 -25.11 17.31 -17.87
C ILE A 295 -24.14 16.27 -18.40
N SER A 296 -23.67 16.45 -19.63
CA SER A 296 -22.77 15.52 -20.29
C SER A 296 -21.30 15.73 -19.97
N CYS A 297 -20.95 16.55 -18.98
CA CYS A 297 -19.57 16.71 -18.58
C CYS A 297 -19.03 15.39 -17.99
N PRO A 298 -18.02 14.73 -18.57
CA PRO A 298 -17.44 13.51 -18.01
C PRO A 298 -16.42 13.82 -16.91
N CYS A 299 -16.77 14.70 -15.95
CA CYS A 299 -15.86 15.22 -14.93
C CYS A 299 -15.27 14.09 -14.07
N ALA A 300 -16.08 13.11 -13.72
CA ALA A 300 -15.67 11.96 -12.90
C ALA A 300 -14.75 10.98 -13.66
N LEU A 301 -14.79 10.95 -15.00
CA LEU A 301 -13.98 10.04 -15.82
C LEU A 301 -12.48 10.30 -15.65
N GLY A 302 -12.07 11.58 -15.59
CA GLY A 302 -10.68 11.97 -15.39
C GLY A 302 -10.12 11.63 -14.00
N LEU A 303 -11.01 11.32 -13.02
CA LEU A 303 -10.66 10.94 -11.65
C LEU A 303 -10.65 9.44 -11.41
N ALA A 304 -11.40 8.71 -12.21
CA ALA A 304 -11.70 7.29 -11.99
C ALA A 304 -10.43 6.45 -11.82
N THR A 305 -9.40 6.70 -12.63
CA THR A 305 -8.15 5.94 -12.63
C THR A 305 -7.11 6.50 -11.65
N PRO A 306 -6.73 7.81 -11.68
CA PRO A 306 -5.63 8.29 -10.84
C PRO A 306 -5.89 8.13 -9.34
N VAL A 307 -7.13 8.37 -8.88
CA VAL A 307 -7.45 8.26 -7.45
C VAL A 307 -7.38 6.80 -6.98
N ALA A 308 -7.86 5.86 -7.78
CA ALA A 308 -7.80 4.43 -7.44
C ALA A 308 -6.37 3.91 -7.40
N ILE A 309 -5.52 4.31 -8.38
CA ILE A 309 -4.09 3.96 -8.39
C ILE A 309 -3.41 4.51 -7.14
N MET A 310 -3.56 5.81 -6.86
CA MET A 310 -2.92 6.46 -5.72
C MET A 310 -3.31 5.83 -4.38
N VAL A 311 -4.60 5.53 -4.17
CA VAL A 311 -5.06 4.84 -2.95
C VAL A 311 -4.53 3.42 -2.90
N GLY A 312 -4.51 2.72 -4.04
CA GLY A 312 -4.04 1.35 -4.14
C GLY A 312 -2.54 1.21 -3.90
N THR A 313 -1.71 2.03 -4.57
CA THR A 313 -0.24 2.03 -4.39
C THR A 313 0.15 2.47 -2.98
N GLY A 314 -0.52 3.50 -2.43
CA GLY A 314 -0.33 3.91 -1.04
C GLY A 314 -0.68 2.80 -0.05
N LYS A 315 -1.78 2.05 -0.31
CA LYS A 315 -2.14 0.89 0.53
C LYS A 315 -1.17 -0.27 0.37
N GLY A 316 -0.62 -0.48 -0.82
CA GLY A 316 0.47 -1.42 -1.06
C GLY A 316 1.69 -1.07 -0.22
N ALA A 317 2.15 0.17 -0.30
CA ALA A 317 3.33 0.66 0.42
C ALA A 317 3.18 0.55 1.96
N GLU A 318 1.98 0.85 2.51
CA GLU A 318 1.68 0.63 3.95
C GLU A 318 1.87 -0.84 4.38
N ASN A 319 1.87 -1.78 3.44
CA ASN A 319 2.02 -3.22 3.69
C ASN A 319 3.33 -3.79 3.12
N GLY A 320 4.31 -2.94 2.80
CA GLY A 320 5.60 -3.37 2.27
C GLY A 320 5.58 -3.81 0.80
N ILE A 321 4.51 -3.51 0.04
CA ILE A 321 4.36 -3.83 -1.38
C ILE A 321 4.53 -2.54 -2.19
N LEU A 322 5.67 -2.37 -2.85
CA LEU A 322 6.00 -1.19 -3.65
C LEU A 322 5.76 -1.49 -5.12
N ILE A 323 4.84 -0.77 -5.75
CA ILE A 323 4.52 -0.92 -7.18
C ILE A 323 5.01 0.34 -7.89
N LYS A 324 5.86 0.20 -8.89
CA LYS A 324 6.53 1.31 -9.55
C LYS A 324 5.68 2.08 -10.55
N SER A 325 4.61 1.48 -11.08
CA SER A 325 3.80 2.14 -12.11
C SER A 325 2.35 1.65 -12.13
N GLY A 326 1.46 2.51 -12.66
CA GLY A 326 0.09 2.12 -12.96
C GLY A 326 0.00 1.04 -14.05
N GLU A 327 1.01 0.92 -14.91
CA GLU A 327 1.12 -0.13 -15.91
C GLU A 327 1.41 -1.48 -15.25
N ALA A 328 2.35 -1.53 -14.30
CA ALA A 328 2.62 -2.72 -13.48
C ALA A 328 1.36 -3.23 -12.76
N LEU A 329 0.55 -2.30 -12.19
CA LEU A 329 -0.75 -2.63 -11.61
C LEU A 329 -1.70 -3.27 -12.63
N GLU A 330 -1.74 -2.76 -13.86
CA GLU A 330 -2.63 -3.30 -14.89
C GLU A 330 -2.16 -4.66 -15.39
N VAL A 331 -0.86 -4.86 -15.57
CA VAL A 331 -0.26 -6.12 -15.99
C VAL A 331 -0.45 -7.19 -14.92
N ALA A 332 -0.21 -6.87 -13.65
CA ALA A 332 -0.32 -7.82 -12.54
C ALA A 332 -1.71 -8.50 -12.44
N GLN A 333 -2.78 -7.79 -12.85
CA GLN A 333 -4.13 -8.38 -12.91
C GLN A 333 -4.23 -9.50 -13.97
N SER A 334 -3.48 -9.39 -15.05
CA SER A 334 -3.56 -10.28 -16.22
C SER A 334 -2.62 -11.48 -16.17
N VAL A 335 -1.79 -11.56 -15.13
CA VAL A 335 -0.86 -12.68 -14.92
C VAL A 335 -1.62 -13.98 -14.79
N ASP A 336 -1.24 -14.97 -15.58
CA ASP A 336 -1.74 -16.35 -15.55
C ASP A 336 -0.67 -17.37 -15.16
N THR A 337 0.60 -16.98 -15.22
CA THR A 337 1.74 -17.85 -14.89
C THR A 337 2.74 -17.09 -14.03
N VAL A 338 3.09 -17.64 -12.87
CA VAL A 338 4.14 -17.14 -12.00
C VAL A 338 5.35 -18.04 -12.11
N VAL A 339 6.49 -17.47 -12.48
CA VAL A 339 7.79 -18.14 -12.47
C VAL A 339 8.54 -17.67 -11.24
N MET A 340 9.06 -18.60 -10.46
CA MET A 340 9.79 -18.32 -9.22
C MET A 340 11.21 -18.89 -9.30
N ASP A 341 12.19 -18.10 -8.90
CA ASP A 341 13.48 -18.69 -8.57
C ASP A 341 13.37 -19.58 -7.33
N LYS A 342 14.28 -20.52 -7.18
CA LYS A 342 14.32 -21.35 -5.98
C LYS A 342 14.98 -20.61 -4.81
N THR A 343 16.25 -20.25 -5.00
CA THR A 343 17.16 -19.79 -3.93
C THR A 343 16.81 -18.36 -3.50
N GLY A 344 16.62 -18.14 -2.18
CA GLY A 344 16.26 -16.83 -1.66
C GLY A 344 14.81 -16.41 -1.92
N THR A 345 14.08 -17.12 -2.82
CA THR A 345 12.68 -16.86 -3.18
C THR A 345 11.73 -17.88 -2.56
N ILE A 346 11.81 -19.14 -2.98
CA ILE A 346 11.04 -20.26 -2.38
C ILE A 346 11.69 -20.70 -1.07
N THR A 347 13.04 -20.62 -1.01
CA THR A 347 13.86 -21.01 0.13
C THR A 347 14.46 -19.79 0.81
N GLU A 348 15.03 -19.99 2.01
CA GLU A 348 15.66 -18.90 2.81
C GLU A 348 16.93 -18.33 2.16
N GLY A 349 17.51 -19.05 1.19
CA GLY A 349 18.78 -18.67 0.54
C GLY A 349 20.00 -18.92 1.42
N ARG A 350 19.83 -19.60 2.54
CA ARG A 350 20.89 -19.99 3.47
C ARG A 350 20.83 -21.49 3.69
N PRO A 351 21.84 -22.26 3.25
CA PRO A 351 21.89 -23.69 3.51
C PRO A 351 21.99 -23.95 5.01
N GLU A 352 21.26 -24.97 5.46
CA GLU A 352 21.35 -25.49 6.85
C GLU A 352 21.67 -26.98 6.84
N VAL A 353 22.30 -27.47 7.92
CA VAL A 353 22.52 -28.90 8.10
C VAL A 353 21.21 -29.56 8.57
N THR A 354 20.56 -30.29 7.66
CA THR A 354 19.26 -30.93 7.88
C THR A 354 19.36 -32.39 8.28
N GLY A 355 20.53 -33.04 8.07
CA GLY A 355 20.76 -34.44 8.42
C GLY A 355 22.20 -34.72 8.78
N ILE A 356 22.40 -35.63 9.75
CA ILE A 356 23.71 -36.05 10.20
C ILE A 356 23.72 -37.58 10.27
N VAL A 357 24.71 -38.20 9.61
CA VAL A 357 24.99 -39.64 9.69
C VAL A 357 26.42 -39.80 10.14
N THR A 358 26.63 -40.54 11.25
CA THR A 358 27.96 -40.82 11.80
C THR A 358 28.38 -42.22 11.46
N ALA A 359 29.67 -42.42 11.22
CA ALA A 359 30.26 -43.76 11.10
C ALA A 359 30.33 -44.46 12.46
N ASP A 360 30.44 -45.78 12.46
CA ASP A 360 30.57 -46.59 13.67
C ASP A 360 31.72 -46.12 14.56
N GLY A 361 31.41 -45.85 15.85
CA GLY A 361 32.39 -45.36 16.81
C GLY A 361 32.73 -43.87 16.75
N VAL A 362 32.07 -43.11 15.86
CA VAL A 362 32.17 -41.63 15.78
C VAL A 362 30.93 -41.00 16.38
N THR A 363 31.10 -40.13 17.36
CA THR A 363 29.99 -39.36 17.93
C THR A 363 29.68 -38.16 17.09
N GLU A 364 28.42 -37.72 17.10
CA GLU A 364 28.00 -36.53 16.38
C GLU A 364 28.81 -35.26 16.76
N GLN A 365 29.12 -35.14 18.07
CA GLN A 365 29.95 -34.01 18.54
C GLN A 365 31.36 -34.05 17.95
N LYS A 366 31.98 -35.26 17.83
CA LYS A 366 33.29 -35.41 17.21
C LYS A 366 33.24 -35.09 15.72
N LEU A 367 32.20 -35.54 15.00
CA LEU A 367 32.01 -35.26 13.58
C LEU A 367 31.86 -33.75 13.35
N LEU A 368 30.98 -33.06 14.09
CA LEU A 368 30.76 -31.62 13.94
C LEU A 368 31.99 -30.80 14.33
N ALA A 369 32.75 -31.18 15.34
CA ALA A 369 33.99 -30.50 15.68
C ALA A 369 35.03 -30.58 14.56
N ILE A 370 35.17 -31.77 13.91
CA ILE A 370 36.06 -31.98 12.77
C ILE A 370 35.52 -31.22 11.54
N ALA A 371 34.23 -31.33 11.27
CA ALA A 371 33.57 -30.67 10.15
C ALA A 371 33.75 -29.13 10.23
N ALA A 372 33.47 -28.55 11.39
CA ALA A 372 33.67 -27.13 11.62
C ALA A 372 35.14 -26.70 11.50
N GLY A 373 36.09 -27.53 11.96
CA GLY A 373 37.50 -27.27 11.81
C GLY A 373 37.98 -27.29 10.34
N LEU A 374 37.43 -28.19 9.53
CA LEU A 374 37.70 -28.26 8.08
C LEU A 374 37.09 -27.07 7.33
N GLU A 375 35.89 -26.69 7.67
CA GLU A 375 35.13 -25.64 6.95
C GLU A 375 35.44 -24.23 7.46
N GLN A 376 36.15 -24.07 8.58
CA GLN A 376 36.49 -22.75 9.12
C GLN A 376 37.32 -21.88 8.16
N GLY A 377 38.10 -22.51 7.27
CA GLY A 377 38.88 -21.82 6.26
C GLY A 377 38.24 -21.74 4.87
N SER A 378 37.00 -22.19 4.73
CA SER A 378 36.26 -22.26 3.48
C SER A 378 35.28 -21.08 3.36
N GLU A 379 35.23 -20.45 2.18
CA GLU A 379 34.28 -19.37 1.85
C GLU A 379 32.99 -19.92 1.16
N HIS A 380 32.82 -21.24 1.15
CA HIS A 380 31.67 -21.86 0.49
C HIS A 380 30.42 -21.74 1.34
N PRO A 381 29.19 -21.45 0.76
CA PRO A 381 27.95 -21.34 1.55
C PRO A 381 27.64 -22.57 2.43
N LEU A 382 28.03 -23.77 2.00
CA LEU A 382 27.88 -25.00 2.81
C LEU A 382 28.78 -25.01 4.06
N ALA A 383 29.89 -24.29 4.03
CA ALA A 383 30.77 -24.15 5.21
C ALA A 383 30.08 -23.33 6.29
N GLU A 384 29.36 -22.26 5.90
CA GLU A 384 28.57 -21.46 6.83
C GLU A 384 27.50 -22.33 7.53
N ALA A 385 26.82 -23.21 6.77
CA ALA A 385 25.85 -24.15 7.33
C ALA A 385 26.46 -25.07 8.40
N VAL A 386 27.65 -25.63 8.13
CA VAL A 386 28.36 -26.48 9.07
C VAL A 386 28.79 -25.72 10.32
N MET A 387 29.35 -24.52 10.14
CA MET A 387 29.75 -23.64 11.25
C MET A 387 28.57 -23.23 12.12
N ALA A 388 27.43 -22.88 11.50
CA ALA A 388 26.19 -22.55 12.21
C ALA A 388 25.68 -23.75 13.02
N ALA A 389 25.64 -24.93 12.43
CA ALA A 389 25.21 -26.16 13.12
C ALA A 389 26.10 -26.47 14.35
N ALA A 390 27.43 -26.32 14.22
CA ALA A 390 28.37 -26.51 15.35
C ALA A 390 28.13 -25.45 16.44
N LYS A 391 27.92 -24.20 16.08
CA LYS A 391 27.65 -23.06 16.99
C LYS A 391 26.35 -23.27 17.80
N VAL A 392 25.25 -23.66 17.13
CA VAL A 392 23.95 -23.92 17.78
C VAL A 392 24.08 -25.02 18.83
N LYS A 393 24.92 -26.06 18.57
CA LYS A 393 25.15 -27.15 19.52
C LYS A 393 26.29 -26.87 20.54
N GLY A 394 26.85 -25.65 20.51
CA GLY A 394 27.94 -25.26 21.44
C GLY A 394 29.24 -26.03 21.23
N ILE A 395 29.50 -26.51 20.00
CA ILE A 395 30.66 -27.36 19.66
C ILE A 395 31.76 -26.44 19.09
N ALA A 396 32.93 -26.43 19.72
CA ALA A 396 34.08 -25.68 19.23
C ALA A 396 34.74 -26.41 18.02
N PRO A 397 35.15 -25.67 16.97
CA PRO A 397 35.88 -26.22 15.85
C PRO A 397 37.22 -26.86 16.33
N ARG A 398 37.59 -27.99 15.74
CA ARG A 398 38.88 -28.60 15.97
C ARG A 398 39.99 -27.84 15.24
N GLU A 399 41.10 -27.57 15.91
CA GLU A 399 42.26 -26.95 15.25
C GLU A 399 42.79 -27.82 14.11
N MET A 400 42.91 -27.21 12.94
CA MET A 400 43.40 -27.84 11.72
C MET A 400 44.68 -27.14 11.21
N THR A 401 45.56 -27.90 10.61
CA THR A 401 46.78 -27.42 9.98
C THR A 401 46.80 -27.85 8.52
N GLU A 402 47.66 -27.21 7.69
CA GLU A 402 47.83 -27.54 6.27
C GLU A 402 46.50 -27.54 5.49
N PHE A 403 45.62 -26.56 5.77
CA PHE A 403 44.34 -26.39 5.06
C PHE A 403 44.55 -26.16 3.58
N ARG A 404 43.75 -26.82 2.74
CA ARG A 404 43.78 -26.71 1.30
C ARG A 404 42.39 -26.86 0.70
N ALA A 405 41.92 -25.85 -0.01
CA ALA A 405 40.69 -25.92 -0.79
C ALA A 405 40.95 -26.56 -2.17
N LEU A 406 40.08 -27.50 -2.55
CA LEU A 406 40.09 -28.19 -3.83
C LEU A 406 38.89 -27.76 -4.66
N PHE A 407 39.11 -26.91 -5.65
CA PHE A 407 38.04 -26.28 -6.42
C PHE A 407 37.04 -27.32 -7.00
N GLY A 408 35.76 -27.13 -6.69
CA GLY A 408 34.65 -27.98 -7.14
C GLY A 408 34.63 -29.40 -6.54
N ARG A 409 35.43 -29.70 -5.50
CA ARG A 409 35.54 -31.02 -4.87
C ARG A 409 35.34 -31.00 -3.37
N GLY A 410 35.96 -30.03 -2.68
CA GLY A 410 35.87 -29.92 -1.22
C GLY A 410 37.15 -29.32 -0.62
N VAL A 411 37.43 -29.69 0.63
CA VAL A 411 38.57 -29.18 1.39
C VAL A 411 39.34 -30.35 2.04
N GLU A 412 40.62 -30.12 2.33
CA GLU A 412 41.45 -31.04 3.09
C GLU A 412 42.33 -30.30 4.12
N ALA A 413 42.61 -30.95 5.23
CA ALA A 413 43.49 -30.44 6.27
C ALA A 413 44.08 -31.60 7.10
N LYS A 414 45.03 -31.28 8.00
CA LYS A 414 45.58 -32.24 8.95
C LYS A 414 45.35 -31.83 10.39
N ALA A 415 45.14 -32.82 11.26
CA ALA A 415 45.09 -32.63 12.70
C ALA A 415 45.58 -33.91 13.41
N ASP A 416 46.38 -33.77 14.46
CA ASP A 416 46.90 -34.88 15.30
C ASP A 416 47.54 -36.02 14.49
N GLY A 417 48.23 -35.70 13.39
CA GLY A 417 48.92 -36.67 12.53
C GLY A 417 48.03 -37.41 11.53
N HIS A 418 46.72 -37.11 11.49
CA HIS A 418 45.75 -37.66 10.53
C HIS A 418 45.41 -36.67 9.44
N ALA A 419 45.13 -37.16 8.24
CA ALA A 419 44.59 -36.38 7.14
C ALA A 419 43.05 -36.40 7.19
N TYR A 420 42.43 -35.22 7.06
CA TYR A 420 40.99 -35.09 7.00
C TYR A 420 40.60 -34.49 5.64
N ALA A 421 39.48 -34.96 5.13
CA ALA A 421 38.88 -34.40 3.91
C ALA A 421 37.38 -34.24 4.08
N ALA A 422 36.84 -33.15 3.50
CA ALA A 422 35.40 -32.90 3.37
C ALA A 422 35.07 -32.55 1.93
N GLY A 423 34.01 -33.16 1.37
CA GLY A 423 33.62 -32.85 -0.01
C GLY A 423 32.64 -33.86 -0.60
N ASN A 424 32.58 -33.85 -1.94
CA ASN A 424 31.69 -34.70 -2.71
C ASN A 424 32.24 -36.12 -2.92
N ALA A 425 31.40 -37.03 -3.45
CA ALA A 425 31.78 -38.43 -3.71
C ALA A 425 33.01 -38.55 -4.61
N LYS A 426 33.22 -37.63 -5.56
CA LYS A 426 34.36 -37.62 -6.49
C LYS A 426 35.68 -37.39 -5.74
N LEU A 427 35.71 -36.51 -4.74
CA LEU A 427 36.88 -36.30 -3.90
C LEU A 427 37.20 -37.56 -3.10
N MET A 428 36.17 -38.23 -2.59
CA MET A 428 36.37 -39.49 -1.80
C MET A 428 36.92 -40.63 -2.65
N GLU A 429 36.43 -40.77 -3.88
CA GLU A 429 36.94 -41.73 -4.87
C GLU A 429 38.43 -41.48 -5.19
N GLU A 430 38.83 -40.22 -5.44
CA GLU A 430 40.22 -39.85 -5.70
C GLU A 430 41.15 -40.11 -4.52
N LYS A 431 40.62 -40.04 -3.31
CA LYS A 431 41.34 -40.37 -2.08
C LYS A 431 41.30 -41.84 -1.71
N GLY A 432 40.59 -42.67 -2.49
CA GLY A 432 40.49 -44.13 -2.24
C GLY A 432 39.56 -44.48 -1.08
N VAL A 433 38.69 -43.58 -0.66
CA VAL A 433 37.71 -43.80 0.43
C VAL A 433 36.54 -44.61 -0.12
N ASP A 434 36.25 -45.77 0.48
CA ASP A 434 35.13 -46.62 0.07
C ASP A 434 33.80 -46.08 0.61
N LEU A 435 32.82 -45.85 -0.32
CA LEU A 435 31.50 -45.29 -0.04
C LEU A 435 30.38 -46.33 -0.08
N LYS A 436 30.67 -47.61 -0.34
CA LYS A 436 29.65 -48.66 -0.57
C LYS A 436 28.62 -48.79 0.56
N ASP A 437 29.07 -48.68 1.81
CA ASP A 437 28.18 -48.78 2.97
C ASP A 437 27.29 -47.54 3.15
N TYR A 438 27.56 -46.45 2.45
CA TYR A 438 26.87 -45.17 2.56
C TYR A 438 26.07 -44.80 1.28
N GLU A 439 26.12 -45.60 0.20
CA GLU A 439 25.44 -45.30 -1.06
C GLU A 439 23.93 -45.08 -0.88
N ALA A 440 23.29 -45.90 -0.04
CA ALA A 440 21.86 -45.77 0.23
C ALA A 440 21.51 -44.47 0.95
N GLN A 441 22.34 -44.03 1.92
CA GLN A 441 22.15 -42.76 2.64
C GLN A 441 22.43 -41.57 1.74
N LEU A 442 23.48 -41.63 0.93
CA LEU A 442 23.80 -40.59 -0.06
C LEU A 442 22.69 -40.42 -1.09
N ALA A 443 22.14 -41.56 -1.57
CA ALA A 443 20.99 -41.50 -2.49
C ALA A 443 19.75 -40.91 -1.81
N ALA A 444 19.44 -41.34 -0.57
CA ALA A 444 18.30 -40.81 0.19
C ALA A 444 18.42 -39.31 0.41
N PHE A 445 19.57 -38.80 0.84
CA PHE A 445 19.77 -37.34 0.98
C PHE A 445 19.62 -36.58 -0.35
N SER A 446 20.15 -37.15 -1.45
CA SER A 446 20.00 -36.53 -2.76
C SER A 446 18.54 -36.58 -3.25
N ASP A 447 17.79 -37.64 -2.94
CA ASP A 447 16.37 -37.78 -3.28
C ASP A 447 15.48 -36.82 -2.46
N ASP A 448 15.95 -36.48 -1.24
CA ASP A 448 15.32 -35.44 -0.40
C ASP A 448 15.76 -34.00 -0.75
N GLY A 449 16.54 -33.83 -1.81
CA GLY A 449 16.97 -32.51 -2.25
C GLY A 449 18.13 -31.90 -1.46
N CYS A 450 18.78 -32.68 -0.61
CA CYS A 450 19.93 -32.25 0.16
C CYS A 450 21.24 -32.45 -0.60
N THR A 451 22.22 -31.62 -0.30
CA THR A 451 23.61 -31.80 -0.76
C THR A 451 24.40 -32.57 0.31
N PRO A 452 24.80 -33.83 0.07
CA PRO A 452 25.60 -34.57 1.04
C PRO A 452 27.05 -34.09 1.02
N LEU A 453 27.58 -33.73 2.17
CA LEU A 453 28.98 -33.44 2.44
C LEU A 453 29.58 -34.65 3.16
N ILE A 454 30.53 -35.32 2.52
CA ILE A 454 31.17 -36.53 3.06
C ILE A 454 32.45 -36.13 3.78
N PHE A 455 32.60 -36.58 5.02
CA PHE A 455 33.77 -36.35 5.84
C PHE A 455 34.57 -37.63 5.99
N ALA A 456 35.86 -37.57 5.73
CA ALA A 456 36.77 -38.72 5.85
C ALA A 456 37.99 -38.38 6.72
N GLN A 457 38.47 -39.39 7.44
CA GLN A 457 39.76 -39.38 8.11
C GLN A 457 40.64 -40.48 7.49
N ASP A 458 41.75 -40.07 6.93
CA ASP A 458 42.65 -40.92 6.16
C ASP A 458 41.91 -41.61 4.99
N ASP A 459 41.68 -42.93 5.06
CA ASP A 459 40.97 -43.73 4.05
C ASP A 459 39.54 -44.14 4.44
N ARG A 460 38.99 -43.59 5.53
CA ARG A 460 37.69 -43.99 6.09
C ARG A 460 36.71 -42.87 6.23
N VAL A 461 35.44 -43.12 5.88
CA VAL A 461 34.36 -42.21 6.17
C VAL A 461 34.15 -42.08 7.68
N ILE A 462 34.11 -40.87 8.20
CA ILE A 462 33.75 -40.58 9.62
C ILE A 462 32.31 -40.09 9.76
N GLY A 463 31.70 -39.65 8.68
CA GLY A 463 30.28 -39.26 8.65
C GLY A 463 29.90 -38.44 7.42
N ILE A 464 28.60 -38.17 7.33
CA ILE A 464 27.99 -37.37 6.24
C ILE A 464 27.11 -36.34 6.89
N LEU A 465 27.24 -35.09 6.45
CA LEU A 465 26.31 -34.01 6.76
C LEU A 465 25.47 -33.73 5.50
N ALA A 466 24.16 -33.72 5.65
CA ALA A 466 23.26 -33.28 4.59
C ALA A 466 22.93 -31.82 4.79
N ALA A 467 23.25 -30.99 3.81
CA ALA A 467 22.91 -29.60 3.83
C ALA A 467 21.87 -29.30 2.75
N ALA A 468 20.86 -28.51 3.09
CA ALA A 468 19.84 -28.06 2.17
C ALA A 468 19.49 -26.59 2.43
N ASP A 469 19.10 -25.91 1.38
CA ASP A 469 18.46 -24.60 1.48
C ASP A 469 16.99 -24.83 1.85
N VAL A 470 16.60 -24.42 3.04
CA VAL A 470 15.31 -24.74 3.65
C VAL A 470 14.21 -23.88 3.01
N GLU A 471 13.07 -24.49 2.73
CA GLU A 471 11.91 -23.77 2.19
C GLU A 471 11.34 -22.83 3.26
N LYS A 472 10.98 -21.61 2.87
CA LYS A 472 10.30 -20.65 3.75
C LYS A 472 8.96 -21.22 4.23
N ALA A 473 8.61 -20.97 5.47
CA ALA A 473 7.39 -21.49 6.10
C ALA A 473 6.11 -21.14 5.34
N THR A 474 6.08 -20.00 4.65
CA THR A 474 4.93 -19.46 3.90
C THR A 474 4.90 -19.89 2.43
N SER A 475 6.00 -20.43 1.88
CA SER A 475 6.10 -20.71 0.43
C SER A 475 5.03 -21.67 -0.07
N ARG A 476 4.75 -22.75 0.68
CA ARG A 476 3.72 -23.73 0.30
C ARG A 476 2.32 -23.11 0.30
N GLU A 477 2.00 -22.26 1.29
CA GLU A 477 0.73 -21.57 1.34
C GLU A 477 0.60 -20.56 0.18
N ALA A 478 1.65 -19.80 -0.12
CA ALA A 478 1.67 -18.86 -1.23
C ALA A 478 1.42 -19.54 -2.57
N ILE A 479 2.07 -20.70 -2.82
CA ILE A 479 1.85 -21.48 -4.04
C ILE A 479 0.41 -21.97 -4.12
N ALA A 480 -0.16 -22.49 -3.03
CA ALA A 480 -1.57 -22.91 -3.00
C ALA A 480 -2.51 -21.73 -3.30
N ARG A 481 -2.21 -20.51 -2.80
CA ARG A 481 -2.99 -19.31 -3.08
C ARG A 481 -2.92 -18.88 -4.55
N PHE A 482 -1.75 -19.04 -5.21
CA PHE A 482 -1.67 -18.78 -6.66
C PHE A 482 -2.57 -19.73 -7.43
N HIS A 483 -2.60 -21.03 -7.08
CA HIS A 483 -3.49 -22.01 -7.69
C HIS A 483 -4.97 -21.68 -7.46
N GLU A 484 -5.36 -21.26 -6.24
CA GLU A 484 -6.73 -20.79 -5.95
C GLU A 484 -7.13 -19.58 -6.81
N MET A 485 -6.16 -18.77 -7.22
CA MET A 485 -6.37 -17.63 -8.11
C MET A 485 -6.38 -18.01 -9.60
N GLY A 486 -6.19 -19.30 -9.95
CA GLY A 486 -6.09 -19.79 -11.32
C GLY A 486 -4.78 -19.41 -12.00
N ILE A 487 -3.69 -19.30 -11.24
CA ILE A 487 -2.36 -18.92 -11.71
C ILE A 487 -1.45 -20.16 -11.63
N ASP A 488 -0.85 -20.54 -12.75
CA ASP A 488 0.10 -21.64 -12.82
C ASP A 488 1.44 -21.23 -12.18
N VAL A 489 2.07 -22.18 -11.46
CA VAL A 489 3.37 -21.92 -10.81
C VAL A 489 4.47 -22.75 -11.46
N VAL A 490 5.55 -22.10 -11.89
CA VAL A 490 6.73 -22.72 -12.50
C VAL A 490 7.95 -22.36 -11.64
N MET A 491 8.66 -23.38 -11.17
CA MET A 491 9.96 -23.16 -10.48
C MET A 491 11.09 -23.20 -11.50
N LEU A 492 12.00 -22.23 -11.39
CA LEU A 492 13.20 -22.12 -12.22
C LEU A 492 14.42 -22.24 -11.29
N THR A 493 15.34 -23.16 -11.58
CA THR A 493 16.49 -23.40 -10.70
C THR A 493 17.73 -23.87 -11.45
N GLY A 494 18.91 -23.50 -10.94
CA GLY A 494 20.21 -24.05 -11.40
C GLY A 494 20.48 -25.47 -10.88
N ASP A 495 19.71 -25.98 -9.95
CA ASP A 495 19.91 -27.30 -9.37
C ASP A 495 19.72 -28.41 -10.40
N ASN A 496 20.24 -29.60 -10.07
CA ASN A 496 20.00 -30.79 -10.88
C ASN A 496 18.52 -31.22 -10.84
N ALA A 497 18.07 -31.97 -11.85
CA ALA A 497 16.68 -32.36 -12.01
C ALA A 497 16.11 -33.17 -10.83
N ARG A 498 16.94 -33.95 -10.10
CA ARG A 498 16.50 -34.77 -8.98
C ARG A 498 16.14 -33.91 -7.77
N THR A 499 17.02 -33.00 -7.39
CA THR A 499 16.80 -32.02 -6.31
C THR A 499 15.58 -31.10 -6.62
N ALA A 500 15.51 -30.61 -7.84
CA ALA A 500 14.42 -29.76 -8.29
C ALA A 500 13.06 -30.46 -8.23
N GLU A 501 13.01 -31.74 -8.63
CA GLU A 501 11.78 -32.57 -8.57
C GLU A 501 11.34 -32.86 -7.13
N ALA A 502 12.28 -33.05 -6.20
CA ALA A 502 11.97 -33.23 -4.78
C ALA A 502 11.27 -32.00 -4.20
N ILE A 503 11.80 -30.80 -4.45
CA ILE A 503 11.19 -29.53 -4.01
C ILE A 503 9.84 -29.31 -4.68
N ARG A 504 9.74 -29.55 -6.00
CA ARG A 504 8.49 -29.45 -6.74
C ARG A 504 7.36 -30.23 -6.07
N ARG A 505 7.62 -31.48 -5.69
CA ARG A 505 6.62 -32.36 -5.04
C ARG A 505 6.24 -31.86 -3.65
N ARG A 506 7.23 -31.42 -2.84
CA ARG A 506 6.97 -30.91 -1.48
C ARG A 506 6.15 -29.63 -1.49
N MET A 507 6.41 -28.73 -2.44
CA MET A 507 5.75 -27.45 -2.56
C MET A 507 4.43 -27.51 -3.31
N GLY A 508 4.14 -28.57 -4.08
CA GLY A 508 2.94 -28.70 -4.89
C GLY A 508 2.98 -27.88 -6.17
N ILE A 509 4.18 -27.66 -6.73
CA ILE A 509 4.38 -26.89 -7.96
C ILE A 509 4.10 -27.80 -9.17
N GLU A 510 3.45 -27.27 -10.23
CA GLU A 510 3.13 -28.09 -11.41
C GLU A 510 4.35 -28.38 -12.28
N LYS A 511 5.19 -27.37 -12.50
CA LYS A 511 6.28 -27.46 -13.46
C LYS A 511 7.59 -26.96 -12.86
N VAL A 512 8.67 -27.67 -13.16
CA VAL A 512 10.02 -27.23 -12.84
C VAL A 512 10.92 -27.23 -14.07
N ILE A 513 11.78 -26.23 -14.15
CA ILE A 513 12.84 -26.13 -15.16
C ILE A 513 14.17 -26.12 -14.39
N ALA A 514 14.90 -27.24 -14.47
CA ALA A 514 16.12 -27.48 -13.71
C ALA A 514 17.38 -27.29 -14.57
N GLY A 515 18.53 -27.07 -13.93
CA GLY A 515 19.83 -26.92 -14.61
C GLY A 515 19.97 -25.64 -15.41
N VAL A 516 19.25 -24.59 -15.04
CA VAL A 516 19.24 -23.32 -15.76
C VAL A 516 20.36 -22.42 -15.29
N LEU A 517 21.22 -21.99 -16.21
CA LEU A 517 22.24 -20.99 -15.90
C LEU A 517 21.61 -19.60 -15.72
N PRO A 518 22.15 -18.71 -14.90
CA PRO A 518 21.61 -17.38 -14.65
C PRO A 518 21.32 -16.59 -15.93
N GLU A 519 22.21 -16.64 -16.92
CA GLU A 519 22.08 -15.98 -18.21
C GLU A 519 20.91 -16.48 -19.07
N ASN A 520 20.47 -17.73 -18.88
CA ASN A 520 19.42 -18.36 -19.68
C ASN A 520 18.03 -18.24 -19.04
N LYS A 521 17.91 -17.72 -17.84
CA LYS A 521 16.62 -17.56 -17.16
C LYS A 521 15.64 -16.70 -17.99
N ALA A 522 16.11 -15.60 -18.58
CA ALA A 522 15.31 -14.72 -19.42
C ALA A 522 14.78 -15.41 -20.69
N GLU A 523 15.53 -16.37 -21.26
CA GLU A 523 15.09 -17.12 -22.45
C GLU A 523 13.88 -18.03 -22.13
N HIS A 524 13.84 -18.64 -20.95
CA HIS A 524 12.71 -19.44 -20.49
C HIS A 524 11.46 -18.59 -20.27
N ILE A 525 11.60 -17.39 -19.71
CA ILE A 525 10.50 -16.42 -19.59
C ILE A 525 9.95 -16.07 -20.97
N LYS A 526 10.85 -15.72 -21.91
CA LYS A 526 10.47 -15.39 -23.29
C LYS A 526 9.78 -16.56 -24.02
N ALA A 527 10.18 -17.80 -23.76
CA ALA A 527 9.52 -18.98 -24.32
C ALA A 527 8.09 -19.15 -23.80
N LEU A 528 7.84 -18.91 -22.51
CA LEU A 528 6.49 -18.92 -21.93
C LEU A 528 5.63 -17.80 -22.50
N GLN A 529 6.16 -16.60 -22.65
CA GLN A 529 5.47 -15.47 -23.29
C GLN A 529 5.13 -15.77 -24.76
N ALA A 530 6.05 -16.40 -25.50
CA ALA A 530 5.80 -16.83 -26.89
C ALA A 530 4.71 -17.92 -27.00
N ALA A 531 4.50 -18.71 -25.95
CA ALA A 531 3.40 -19.67 -25.85
C ALA A 531 2.05 -19.01 -25.51
N GLY A 532 2.04 -17.70 -25.27
CA GLY A 532 0.83 -16.91 -25.01
C GLY A 532 0.54 -16.66 -23.54
N HIS A 533 1.43 -17.05 -22.64
CA HIS A 533 1.28 -16.80 -21.20
C HIS A 533 1.62 -15.35 -20.83
N ARG A 534 0.94 -14.83 -19.81
CA ARG A 534 1.27 -13.59 -19.12
C ARG A 534 2.07 -13.91 -17.87
N VAL A 535 3.38 -13.69 -17.96
CA VAL A 535 4.36 -14.19 -17.01
C VAL A 535 4.72 -13.14 -15.99
N ALA A 536 4.56 -13.46 -14.69
CA ALA A 536 5.24 -12.76 -13.62
C ALA A 536 6.49 -13.55 -13.20
N MET A 537 7.64 -12.88 -13.07
CA MET A 537 8.86 -13.44 -12.50
C MET A 537 9.04 -12.95 -11.07
N ILE A 538 9.28 -13.86 -10.13
CA ILE A 538 9.61 -13.54 -8.74
C ILE A 538 11.03 -14.02 -8.46
N GLY A 539 11.90 -13.12 -7.99
CA GLY A 539 13.28 -13.42 -7.69
C GLY A 539 13.91 -12.43 -6.70
N ASP A 540 15.14 -12.70 -6.24
CA ASP A 540 15.89 -11.83 -5.30
C ASP A 540 16.56 -10.63 -5.98
N GLY A 541 16.59 -10.59 -7.28
CA GLY A 541 17.02 -9.49 -8.13
C GLY A 541 18.50 -9.44 -8.51
N ILE A 542 19.40 -10.11 -7.81
CA ILE A 542 20.85 -10.05 -8.15
C ILE A 542 21.14 -10.90 -9.40
N ASN A 543 20.76 -12.15 -9.35
CA ASN A 543 20.98 -13.12 -10.44
C ASN A 543 19.81 -13.17 -11.42
N ASP A 544 18.66 -12.63 -11.03
CA ASP A 544 17.40 -12.71 -11.77
C ASP A 544 17.05 -11.43 -12.52
N ALA A 545 17.85 -10.37 -12.39
CA ALA A 545 17.57 -9.06 -13.00
C ALA A 545 17.22 -9.14 -14.50
N PRO A 546 17.90 -9.93 -15.35
CA PRO A 546 17.50 -10.06 -16.75
C PRO A 546 16.16 -10.78 -16.93
N ALA A 547 15.80 -11.73 -16.05
CA ALA A 547 14.55 -12.46 -16.09
C ALA A 547 13.40 -11.61 -15.57
N LEU A 548 13.63 -10.81 -14.52
CA LEU A 548 12.67 -9.84 -13.97
C LEU A 548 12.32 -8.79 -15.02
N ALA A 549 13.32 -8.23 -15.70
CA ALA A 549 13.13 -7.25 -16.76
C ALA A 549 12.45 -7.82 -18.02
N GLN A 550 12.64 -9.12 -18.32
CA GLN A 550 12.02 -9.79 -19.47
C GLN A 550 10.55 -10.14 -19.22
N ALA A 551 10.16 -10.42 -17.98
CA ALA A 551 8.79 -10.82 -17.64
C ALA A 551 7.77 -9.71 -17.97
N ASP A 552 6.49 -10.07 -18.12
CA ASP A 552 5.41 -9.08 -18.22
C ASP A 552 5.30 -8.29 -16.89
N LEU A 553 5.63 -8.94 -15.76
CA LEU A 553 5.69 -8.33 -14.43
C LEU A 553 6.90 -8.90 -13.67
N GLY A 554 7.90 -8.08 -13.41
CA GLY A 554 9.00 -8.42 -12.51
C GLY A 554 8.64 -8.08 -11.07
N ILE A 555 8.79 -9.04 -10.14
CA ILE A 555 8.58 -8.86 -8.70
C ILE A 555 9.87 -9.22 -7.98
N ALA A 556 10.55 -8.24 -7.41
CA ALA A 556 11.71 -8.46 -6.56
C ALA A 556 11.25 -8.74 -5.12
N ILE A 557 11.86 -9.75 -4.47
CA ILE A 557 11.55 -10.15 -3.10
C ILE A 557 12.74 -9.85 -2.18
N GLY A 558 12.46 -9.21 -1.04
CA GLY A 558 13.49 -8.77 -0.11
C GLY A 558 14.21 -7.50 -0.58
N ALA A 559 14.07 -6.41 0.13
CA ALA A 559 14.59 -5.07 -0.22
C ALA A 559 16.12 -4.93 -0.12
N GLY A 560 16.88 -5.96 -0.54
CA GLY A 560 18.31 -6.04 -0.25
C GLY A 560 19.24 -5.38 -1.24
N THR A 561 18.88 -5.15 -2.51
CA THR A 561 19.81 -4.67 -3.52
C THR A 561 19.20 -3.61 -4.44
N ASP A 562 19.99 -2.58 -4.75
CA ASP A 562 19.61 -1.53 -5.71
C ASP A 562 19.26 -2.11 -7.08
N VAL A 563 19.97 -3.19 -7.49
CA VAL A 563 19.72 -3.91 -8.75
C VAL A 563 18.34 -4.53 -8.81
N ALA A 564 17.85 -5.11 -7.69
CA ALA A 564 16.51 -5.65 -7.61
C ALA A 564 15.45 -4.55 -7.72
N ILE A 565 15.66 -3.46 -6.99
CA ILE A 565 14.78 -2.29 -7.03
C ILE A 565 14.74 -1.71 -8.45
N GLU A 566 15.85 -1.65 -9.17
CA GLU A 566 15.91 -1.06 -10.51
C GLU A 566 15.25 -1.94 -11.58
N SER A 567 15.42 -3.26 -11.50
CA SER A 567 15.02 -4.21 -12.55
C SER A 567 13.57 -4.67 -12.49
N ALA A 568 12.92 -4.61 -11.31
CA ALA A 568 11.56 -5.11 -11.12
C ALA A 568 10.50 -4.02 -11.26
N ASP A 569 9.26 -4.41 -11.60
CA ASP A 569 8.07 -3.56 -11.65
C ASP A 569 7.40 -3.40 -10.29
N ALA A 570 7.59 -4.37 -9.41
CA ALA A 570 7.14 -4.35 -8.02
C ALA A 570 8.24 -4.87 -7.10
N VAL A 571 8.34 -4.30 -5.89
CA VAL A 571 9.32 -4.68 -4.88
C VAL A 571 8.60 -5.05 -3.59
N LEU A 572 8.88 -6.21 -3.07
CA LEU A 572 8.37 -6.68 -1.78
C LEU A 572 9.44 -6.43 -0.73
N MET A 573 9.11 -5.62 0.28
CA MET A 573 10.04 -5.26 1.35
C MET A 573 10.40 -6.45 2.23
N LYS A 574 9.46 -7.39 2.37
CA LYS A 574 9.68 -8.66 3.07
C LYS A 574 10.13 -9.73 2.09
N SER A 575 10.85 -10.71 2.63
CA SER A 575 11.21 -11.91 1.89
C SER A 575 10.11 -12.99 2.00
N ASP A 576 8.82 -12.59 1.86
CA ASP A 576 7.65 -13.47 1.97
C ASP A 576 6.87 -13.55 0.66
N LEU A 577 6.66 -14.79 0.15
CA LEU A 577 5.89 -15.04 -1.08
C LEU A 577 4.39 -14.69 -0.95
N LEU A 578 3.83 -14.65 0.27
CA LEU A 578 2.45 -14.21 0.48
C LEU A 578 2.25 -12.73 0.13
N ASP A 579 3.30 -11.92 0.22
CA ASP A 579 3.25 -10.54 -0.23
C ASP A 579 3.16 -10.45 -1.77
N ALA A 580 3.74 -11.40 -2.52
CA ALA A 580 3.55 -11.48 -3.97
C ALA A 580 2.09 -11.84 -4.33
N VAL A 581 1.47 -12.77 -3.60
CA VAL A 581 0.04 -13.06 -3.71
C VAL A 581 -0.79 -11.81 -3.44
N SER A 582 -0.45 -11.11 -2.34
CA SER A 582 -1.12 -9.88 -1.93
C SER A 582 -0.96 -8.75 -2.96
N ALA A 583 0.19 -8.63 -3.62
CA ALA A 583 0.45 -7.66 -4.69
C ALA A 583 -0.48 -7.90 -5.90
N ILE A 584 -0.61 -9.15 -6.36
CA ILE A 584 -1.51 -9.49 -7.47
C ILE A 584 -2.99 -9.29 -7.08
N ARG A 585 -3.38 -9.65 -5.85
CA ARG A 585 -4.74 -9.41 -5.35
C ARG A 585 -5.06 -7.92 -5.21
N LEU A 586 -4.11 -7.13 -4.73
CA LEU A 586 -4.24 -5.67 -4.66
C LEU A 586 -4.47 -5.10 -6.06
N SER A 587 -3.68 -5.53 -7.04
CA SER A 587 -3.81 -5.11 -8.43
C SER A 587 -5.18 -5.46 -9.01
N LYS A 588 -5.67 -6.69 -8.80
CA LYS A 588 -7.03 -7.11 -9.20
C LYS A 588 -8.10 -6.24 -8.54
N ALA A 589 -7.94 -5.89 -7.27
CA ALA A 589 -8.89 -5.05 -6.53
C ALA A 589 -8.88 -3.60 -7.04
N VAL A 590 -7.70 -3.01 -7.30
CA VAL A 590 -7.55 -1.65 -7.85
C VAL A 590 -8.18 -1.55 -9.22
N LEU A 591 -7.93 -2.51 -10.11
CA LEU A 591 -8.50 -2.50 -11.46
C LEU A 591 -10.01 -2.73 -11.47
N LYS A 592 -10.51 -3.58 -10.58
CA LYS A 592 -11.96 -3.70 -10.36
C LYS A 592 -12.56 -2.37 -9.93
N ASN A 593 -11.91 -1.68 -8.98
CA ASN A 593 -12.34 -0.35 -8.51
C ASN A 593 -12.31 0.68 -9.64
N ILE A 594 -11.26 0.68 -10.49
CA ILE A 594 -11.20 1.56 -11.67
C ILE A 594 -12.36 1.28 -12.62
N LYS A 595 -12.65 0.02 -12.94
CA LYS A 595 -13.77 -0.38 -13.80
C LYS A 595 -15.12 0.07 -13.22
N GLU A 596 -15.32 -0.10 -11.91
CA GLU A 596 -16.50 0.40 -11.19
C GLU A 596 -16.60 1.93 -11.27
N ASN A 597 -15.48 2.64 -11.06
CA ASN A 597 -15.43 4.10 -11.17
C ASN A 597 -15.79 4.58 -12.58
N LEU A 598 -15.24 3.94 -13.62
CA LEU A 598 -15.56 4.24 -15.02
C LEU A 598 -17.04 3.98 -15.33
N PHE A 599 -17.58 2.88 -14.84
CA PHE A 599 -19.01 2.57 -14.97
C PHE A 599 -19.88 3.67 -14.34
N TRP A 600 -19.63 4.04 -13.09
CA TRP A 600 -20.37 5.10 -12.42
C TRP A 600 -20.21 6.46 -13.10
N ALA A 601 -19.01 6.79 -13.59
CA ALA A 601 -18.76 8.04 -14.30
C ALA A 601 -19.54 8.16 -15.61
N LEU A 602 -19.84 7.03 -16.28
CA LEU A 602 -20.53 7.01 -17.58
C LEU A 602 -22.03 6.79 -17.45
N ILE A 603 -22.51 5.96 -16.51
CA ILE A 603 -23.92 5.60 -16.41
C ILE A 603 -24.83 6.79 -16.14
N TYR A 604 -24.35 7.76 -15.34
CA TYR A 604 -25.08 9.01 -15.11
C TYR A 604 -25.35 9.75 -16.42
N ASN A 605 -24.34 9.84 -17.30
CA ASN A 605 -24.49 10.49 -18.59
C ASN A 605 -25.46 9.75 -19.49
N VAL A 606 -25.37 8.41 -19.55
CA VAL A 606 -26.26 7.57 -20.36
C VAL A 606 -27.72 7.72 -19.97
N ILE A 607 -28.00 7.87 -18.67
CA ILE A 607 -29.37 8.06 -18.16
C ILE A 607 -29.82 9.52 -18.31
N CYS A 608 -28.96 10.47 -17.99
CA CYS A 608 -29.34 11.87 -17.88
C CYS A 608 -29.40 12.59 -19.24
N ILE A 609 -28.61 12.18 -20.25
CA ILE A 609 -28.66 12.79 -21.59
C ILE A 609 -30.03 12.65 -22.23
N PRO A 610 -30.68 11.47 -22.29
CA PRO A 610 -32.04 11.33 -22.79
C PRO A 610 -33.07 12.17 -22.02
N LEU A 611 -32.93 12.21 -20.67
CA LEU A 611 -33.81 13.03 -19.84
C LEU A 611 -33.64 14.55 -20.13
N ALA A 612 -32.38 14.98 -20.29
CA ALA A 612 -32.06 16.36 -20.69
C ALA A 612 -32.57 16.70 -22.11
N ALA A 613 -32.54 15.71 -23.00
CA ALA A 613 -33.12 15.85 -24.35
C ALA A 613 -34.66 16.00 -24.35
N GLY A 614 -35.32 15.86 -23.20
CA GLY A 614 -36.74 16.09 -23.05
C GLY A 614 -37.62 14.91 -23.43
N ILE A 615 -37.08 13.67 -23.40
CA ILE A 615 -37.86 12.44 -23.74
C ILE A 615 -39.13 12.30 -22.86
N LEU A 616 -39.08 12.73 -21.60
CA LEU A 616 -40.20 12.64 -20.69
C LEU A 616 -41.19 13.85 -20.80
N TYR A 617 -40.81 14.87 -21.53
CA TYR A 617 -41.64 16.07 -21.63
C TYR A 617 -42.98 15.85 -22.33
N PRO A 618 -43.09 15.13 -23.47
CA PRO A 618 -44.36 14.88 -24.14
C PRO A 618 -45.36 14.06 -23.27
N ALA A 619 -44.89 13.14 -22.47
CA ALA A 619 -45.73 12.25 -21.68
C ALA A 619 -46.04 12.77 -20.27
N PHE A 620 -45.10 13.44 -19.64
CA PHE A 620 -45.19 13.83 -18.24
C PHE A 620 -44.99 15.34 -17.95
N GLY A 621 -44.68 16.14 -18.98
CA GLY A 621 -44.38 17.58 -18.80
C GLY A 621 -43.07 17.84 -18.01
N ILE A 622 -42.23 16.79 -17.80
CA ILE A 622 -41.01 16.88 -17.01
C ILE A 622 -39.88 17.40 -17.89
N LYS A 623 -39.32 18.55 -17.52
CA LYS A 623 -38.14 19.17 -18.12
C LYS A 623 -37.01 19.17 -17.10
N LEU A 624 -35.85 18.67 -17.48
CA LEU A 624 -34.67 18.72 -16.61
C LEU A 624 -34.05 20.15 -16.67
N SER A 625 -33.77 20.70 -15.50
CA SER A 625 -33.12 22.04 -15.40
C SER A 625 -31.58 21.85 -15.51
N PRO A 626 -30.87 22.79 -16.17
CA PRO A 626 -29.41 22.80 -16.24
C PRO A 626 -28.75 22.81 -14.85
N VAL A 627 -29.38 23.39 -13.83
CA VAL A 627 -28.90 23.42 -12.44
C VAL A 627 -28.94 22.03 -11.82
N ILE A 628 -30.03 21.28 -12.01
CA ILE A 628 -30.13 19.86 -11.53
C ILE A 628 -29.08 19.02 -12.24
N GLY A 629 -28.85 19.26 -13.54
CA GLY A 629 -27.81 18.60 -14.30
C GLY A 629 -26.41 18.81 -13.70
N ALA A 630 -26.06 20.06 -13.41
CA ALA A 630 -24.77 20.42 -12.80
C ALA A 630 -24.60 19.83 -11.39
N ALA A 631 -25.66 19.78 -10.58
CA ALA A 631 -25.65 19.15 -9.26
C ALA A 631 -25.43 17.63 -9.35
N ALA A 632 -26.12 16.93 -10.26
CA ALA A 632 -25.95 15.50 -10.52
C ALA A 632 -24.51 15.17 -10.94
N MET A 633 -23.89 16.00 -11.77
CA MET A 633 -22.49 15.88 -12.19
C MET A 633 -21.51 15.97 -11.01
N SER A 634 -21.73 16.95 -10.13
CA SER A 634 -20.90 17.09 -8.92
C SER A 634 -21.01 15.87 -8.02
N MET A 635 -22.21 15.32 -7.86
CA MET A 635 -22.43 14.07 -7.10
C MET A 635 -21.73 12.87 -7.73
N SER A 636 -21.70 12.76 -9.07
CA SER A 636 -20.97 11.69 -9.77
C SER A 636 -19.50 11.67 -9.38
N SER A 637 -18.84 12.82 -9.33
CA SER A 637 -17.43 12.92 -8.90
C SER A 637 -17.24 12.49 -7.45
N VAL A 638 -18.16 12.84 -6.55
CA VAL A 638 -18.13 12.41 -5.14
C VAL A 638 -18.27 10.88 -5.05
N CYS A 639 -19.19 10.26 -5.80
CA CYS A 639 -19.37 8.81 -5.82
C CYS A 639 -18.11 8.07 -6.26
N VAL A 640 -17.42 8.54 -7.31
CA VAL A 640 -16.18 7.95 -7.81
C VAL A 640 -15.08 8.01 -6.74
N VAL A 641 -14.91 9.17 -6.09
CA VAL A 641 -13.91 9.33 -5.03
C VAL A 641 -14.23 8.43 -3.82
N MET A 642 -15.49 8.40 -3.40
CA MET A 642 -15.92 7.52 -2.27
C MET A 642 -15.67 6.05 -2.60
N ASN A 643 -15.93 5.61 -3.83
CA ASN A 643 -15.64 4.25 -4.24
C ASN A 643 -14.12 3.96 -4.25
N ALA A 644 -13.30 4.88 -4.74
CA ALA A 644 -11.85 4.74 -4.71
C ALA A 644 -11.30 4.64 -3.27
N LEU A 645 -11.84 5.44 -2.34
CA LEU A 645 -11.45 5.40 -0.93
C LEU A 645 -11.76 4.05 -0.24
N ARG A 646 -12.65 3.21 -0.77
CA ARG A 646 -12.88 1.85 -0.27
C ARG A 646 -11.62 0.99 -0.30
N MET A 647 -10.67 1.29 -1.20
CA MET A 647 -9.38 0.58 -1.27
C MET A 647 -8.55 0.70 0.02
N ARG A 648 -8.80 1.67 0.89
CA ARG A 648 -8.16 1.78 2.21
C ARG A 648 -8.47 0.60 3.12
N PHE A 649 -9.58 -0.10 2.90
CA PHE A 649 -9.99 -1.28 3.67
C PHE A 649 -9.42 -2.59 3.09
N PHE A 650 -8.60 -2.52 2.06
CA PHE A 650 -7.91 -3.70 1.55
C PHE A 650 -7.03 -4.30 2.64
N LYS A 651 -7.13 -5.62 2.84
CA LYS A 651 -6.31 -6.39 3.77
C LYS A 651 -5.46 -7.37 2.96
N PRO A 652 -4.12 -7.33 3.12
CA PRO A 652 -3.25 -8.35 2.55
C PRO A 652 -3.50 -9.71 3.20
N ASP A 653 -3.14 -10.78 2.50
CA ASP A 653 -3.15 -12.13 3.04
C ASP A 653 -1.88 -12.37 3.87
N HIS A 654 -1.83 -11.82 5.05
CA HIS A 654 -0.87 -12.31 6.04
C HIS A 654 -1.47 -13.61 6.59
N GLY A 655 -1.00 -14.73 6.05
CA GLY A 655 -1.56 -16.04 6.29
C GLY A 655 -1.59 -16.46 7.75
N ALA A 656 -2.04 -17.67 7.97
CA ALA A 656 -2.08 -18.35 9.26
C ALA A 656 -0.72 -18.41 9.98
N SER A 657 0.41 -18.07 9.33
CA SER A 657 1.75 -18.00 9.94
C SER A 657 1.83 -17.09 11.16
N ALA A 658 1.21 -15.89 11.13
CA ALA A 658 1.12 -15.06 12.34
C ALA A 658 0.31 -15.72 13.47
N LYS A 659 -0.59 -16.68 13.13
CA LYS A 659 -1.30 -17.50 14.12
C LYS A 659 -0.52 -18.74 14.55
N ILE A 660 0.34 -19.26 13.67
CA ILE A 660 1.20 -20.44 13.97
C ILE A 660 2.37 -20.00 14.84
N GLU A 661 3.02 -18.87 14.58
CA GLU A 661 4.08 -18.34 15.43
C GLU A 661 3.54 -17.89 16.80
N ALA A 662 2.38 -17.21 16.85
CA ALA A 662 1.70 -16.92 18.11
C ALA A 662 1.21 -18.17 18.82
N GLY A 663 0.86 -19.23 18.08
CA GLY A 663 0.48 -20.55 18.60
C GLY A 663 1.68 -21.37 19.07
N GLN A 664 2.82 -21.29 18.37
CA GLN A 664 4.06 -22.00 18.76
C GLN A 664 4.76 -21.31 19.93
N THR A 665 4.78 -19.97 20.00
CA THR A 665 5.25 -19.25 21.19
C THR A 665 4.35 -19.51 22.39
N ALA A 666 3.02 -19.59 22.19
CA ALA A 666 2.10 -19.97 23.27
C ALA A 666 2.22 -21.45 23.64
N ALA A 667 2.54 -22.35 22.69
CA ALA A 667 2.78 -23.76 22.94
C ALA A 667 4.17 -24.02 23.56
N ALA A 668 5.21 -23.29 23.14
CA ALA A 668 6.55 -23.36 23.75
C ALA A 668 6.56 -22.88 25.21
N VAL A 669 5.77 -21.80 25.48
CA VAL A 669 5.58 -21.35 26.88
C VAL A 669 4.69 -22.30 27.70
N SER A 670 3.87 -23.15 27.05
CA SER A 670 3.03 -24.14 27.74
C SER A 670 3.71 -25.50 27.90
N THR A 671 4.68 -25.88 27.05
CA THR A 671 5.42 -27.15 27.17
C THR A 671 6.53 -27.10 28.23
N ASP A 672 7.09 -25.92 28.52
CA ASP A 672 8.05 -25.76 29.64
C ASP A 672 7.38 -25.78 31.04
N ARG A 673 6.06 -25.98 31.14
CA ARG A 673 5.33 -26.11 32.41
C ARG A 673 4.87 -27.53 32.75
N HIS A 674 5.17 -28.54 31.93
CA HIS A 674 4.61 -29.89 32.15
C HIS A 674 5.60 -31.01 32.35
N GLU A 675 6.91 -30.79 32.38
CA GLU A 675 7.91 -31.87 32.59
C GLU A 675 8.78 -31.71 33.86
N GLU A 676 8.26 -31.15 34.95
CA GLU A 676 8.94 -31.25 36.23
C GLU A 676 7.96 -31.53 37.38
N LYS A 677 7.42 -32.77 37.40
CA LYS A 677 6.84 -33.36 38.59
C LYS A 677 7.34 -34.78 38.78
N ALA A 678 8.56 -34.90 39.28
CA ALA A 678 9.02 -36.09 40.05
C ALA A 678 9.83 -35.61 41.24
N ALA A 679 9.17 -35.67 42.37
CA ALA A 679 9.61 -35.84 43.75
C ALA A 679 11.00 -35.33 44.21
N ILE A 680 11.02 -34.27 45.04
CA ILE A 680 11.90 -34.09 46.19
C ILE A 680 11.17 -33.29 47.28
N PRO A 681 11.42 -33.52 48.59
CA PRO A 681 10.49 -33.24 49.66
C PRO A 681 10.52 -31.81 50.22
N ALA A 682 9.45 -31.52 50.96
CA ALA A 682 9.09 -30.27 51.60
C ALA A 682 10.24 -29.53 52.34
N ALA A 683 10.40 -28.25 52.03
CA ALA A 683 10.95 -27.23 52.93
C ALA A 683 10.26 -25.87 52.62
N GLU A 684 9.58 -25.37 53.62
CA GLU A 684 9.16 -24.05 53.96
C GLU A 684 8.75 -23.03 52.85
N GLU A 685 7.48 -22.76 52.86
CA GLU A 685 6.80 -21.65 52.17
C GLU A 685 7.33 -20.29 52.59
N GLN A 686 7.76 -19.47 51.60
CA GLN A 686 7.70 -18.02 51.67
C GLN A 686 6.70 -17.48 50.66
N PRO A 687 5.93 -16.42 50.96
CA PRO A 687 4.68 -16.14 50.27
C PRO A 687 4.88 -15.53 48.88
N VAL A 688 4.16 -16.11 47.93
CA VAL A 688 3.89 -15.56 46.61
C VAL A 688 3.12 -14.23 46.74
N GLN A 689 3.62 -13.19 46.10
CA GLN A 689 2.92 -11.90 46.01
C GLN A 689 1.51 -12.09 45.43
N GLU A 690 0.52 -11.79 46.27
CA GLU A 690 -0.90 -11.71 45.93
C GLU A 690 -1.11 -10.69 44.78
N LYS A 691 -1.92 -11.05 43.80
CA LYS A 691 -2.61 -10.09 42.92
C LYS A 691 -3.36 -9.13 43.85
N GLU A 692 -3.02 -7.83 43.78
CA GLU A 692 -3.69 -6.77 44.54
C GLU A 692 -5.21 -6.87 44.30
N ALA A 693 -5.96 -7.10 45.38
CA ALA A 693 -7.39 -7.21 45.34
C ALA A 693 -8.01 -5.82 45.03
N ILE A 694 -8.86 -5.74 44.04
CA ILE A 694 -9.67 -4.57 43.76
C ILE A 694 -10.47 -4.25 45.02
N ARG A 695 -10.24 -3.06 45.60
CA ARG A 695 -10.92 -2.59 46.83
C ARG A 695 -11.99 -1.56 46.55
N MET A 696 -11.94 -0.88 45.39
CA MET A 696 -12.87 0.15 44.99
C MET A 696 -13.26 -0.01 43.51
N GLU A 697 -14.56 0.10 43.22
CA GLU A 697 -15.09 0.28 41.86
C GLU A 697 -16.08 1.44 41.89
N LYS A 698 -15.85 2.47 41.06
CA LYS A 698 -16.64 3.68 41.01
C LYS A 698 -16.89 4.14 39.58
N THR A 699 -18.18 4.49 39.33
CA THR A 699 -18.60 5.10 38.06
C THR A 699 -18.63 6.62 38.23
N LEU A 700 -17.90 7.33 37.39
CA LEU A 700 -17.76 8.79 37.33
C LEU A 700 -18.56 9.33 36.15
N LYS A 701 -19.43 10.33 36.35
CA LYS A 701 -20.11 11.02 35.24
C LYS A 701 -19.29 12.24 34.84
N ILE A 702 -18.93 12.32 33.56
CA ILE A 702 -18.02 13.32 33.01
C ILE A 702 -18.71 14.07 31.87
N GLU A 703 -18.85 15.37 32.00
CA GLU A 703 -19.35 16.24 30.95
C GLU A 703 -18.21 16.89 30.16
N GLY A 704 -18.46 17.21 28.87
CA GLY A 704 -17.47 17.84 27.97
C GLY A 704 -16.75 16.88 27.03
N MET A 705 -16.99 15.56 27.10
CA MET A 705 -16.43 14.59 26.13
C MET A 705 -17.24 14.59 24.83
N MET A 706 -16.66 14.99 23.70
CA MET A 706 -17.36 15.07 22.42
C MET A 706 -16.78 14.16 21.33
N CYS A 707 -15.66 13.49 21.55
CA CYS A 707 -15.01 12.66 20.53
C CYS A 707 -14.11 11.59 21.16
N ALA A 708 -13.69 10.59 20.33
CA ALA A 708 -12.80 9.52 20.77
C ALA A 708 -11.43 10.01 21.32
N HIS A 709 -10.96 11.21 20.93
CA HIS A 709 -9.76 11.81 21.51
C HIS A 709 -10.00 12.26 22.95
N CYS A 710 -11.17 12.84 23.25
CA CYS A 710 -11.59 13.20 24.61
C CYS A 710 -11.70 11.95 25.48
N GLN A 711 -12.29 10.88 24.98
CA GLN A 711 -12.39 9.59 25.68
C GLN A 711 -11.01 9.06 26.09
N LYS A 712 -10.04 9.07 25.16
CA LYS A 712 -8.68 8.63 25.43
C LYS A 712 -7.97 9.54 26.44
N HIS A 713 -8.17 10.84 26.34
CA HIS A 713 -7.54 11.82 27.24
C HIS A 713 -8.01 11.67 28.69
N VAL A 714 -9.32 11.44 28.90
CA VAL A 714 -9.91 11.12 30.21
C VAL A 714 -9.41 9.78 30.74
N HIS A 715 -9.35 8.75 29.88
CA HIS A 715 -8.80 7.45 30.24
C HIS A 715 -7.35 7.57 30.72
N ASP A 716 -6.49 8.25 29.95
CA ASP A 716 -5.07 8.39 30.25
C ASP A 716 -4.79 9.26 31.50
N ALA A 717 -5.68 10.20 31.81
CA ALA A 717 -5.61 11.00 33.02
C ALA A 717 -5.97 10.17 34.27
N LEU A 718 -7.06 9.41 34.24
CA LEU A 718 -7.49 8.55 35.33
C LEU A 718 -6.57 7.35 35.57
N ALA A 719 -6.02 6.74 34.49
CA ALA A 719 -5.10 5.62 34.59
C ALA A 719 -3.73 5.98 35.20
N LYS A 720 -3.37 7.26 35.26
CA LYS A 720 -2.14 7.75 35.91
C LYS A 720 -2.29 7.99 37.39
N MET A 721 -3.48 7.91 37.94
CA MET A 721 -3.70 8.09 39.38
C MET A 721 -3.16 6.90 40.17
N ASP A 722 -2.52 7.20 41.29
CA ASP A 722 -1.97 6.17 42.17
C ASP A 722 -3.07 5.26 42.70
N GLY A 723 -2.85 3.95 42.56
CA GLY A 723 -3.79 2.91 42.98
C GLY A 723 -4.89 2.56 41.97
N VAL A 724 -5.04 3.23 40.86
CA VAL A 724 -5.96 2.85 39.78
C VAL A 724 -5.42 1.66 39.01
N THR A 725 -6.23 0.60 38.93
CA THR A 725 -5.85 -0.68 38.30
C THR A 725 -6.49 -0.90 36.93
N ASP A 726 -7.70 -0.31 36.70
CA ASP A 726 -8.42 -0.42 35.44
C ASP A 726 -9.34 0.80 35.24
N VAL A 727 -9.49 1.27 34.00
CA VAL A 727 -10.35 2.39 33.62
C VAL A 727 -11.06 2.07 32.30
N THR A 728 -12.36 2.18 32.30
CA THR A 728 -13.19 2.07 31.10
C THR A 728 -14.02 3.33 30.91
N VAL A 729 -13.86 4.02 29.77
CA VAL A 729 -14.58 5.28 29.49
C VAL A 729 -15.61 5.05 28.38
N ASP A 730 -16.87 5.36 28.69
CA ASP A 730 -18.01 5.31 27.78
C ASP A 730 -18.34 6.72 27.28
N LEU A 731 -18.03 6.98 26.00
CA LEU A 731 -18.24 8.28 25.37
C LEU A 731 -19.73 8.61 25.19
N GLU A 732 -20.54 7.60 24.78
CA GLU A 732 -21.97 7.79 24.52
C GLU A 732 -22.75 7.99 25.83
N GLY A 733 -22.36 7.28 26.88
CA GLY A 733 -22.95 7.41 28.20
C GLY A 733 -22.39 8.56 29.05
N GLY A 734 -21.34 9.24 28.61
CA GLY A 734 -20.68 10.34 29.35
C GLY A 734 -20.14 9.89 30.71
N LYS A 735 -19.56 8.67 30.81
CA LYS A 735 -19.13 8.10 32.10
C LYS A 735 -17.81 7.34 31.98
N ALA A 736 -17.12 7.22 33.13
CA ALA A 736 -15.94 6.41 33.29
C ALA A 736 -16.08 5.47 34.49
N ASP A 737 -15.84 4.17 34.28
CA ASP A 737 -15.77 3.16 35.33
C ASP A 737 -14.31 2.95 35.73
N VAL A 738 -14.00 3.16 36.99
CA VAL A 738 -12.62 3.12 37.55
C VAL A 738 -12.55 2.06 38.63
N LYS A 739 -11.51 1.20 38.54
CA LYS A 739 -11.16 0.21 39.57
C LYS A 739 -9.83 0.59 40.22
N ALA A 740 -9.78 0.51 41.54
CA ALA A 740 -8.60 0.86 42.31
C ALA A 740 -8.31 -0.17 43.41
N ASN A 741 -7.04 -0.27 43.83
CA ASN A 741 -6.60 -1.14 44.90
C ASN A 741 -6.75 -0.53 46.30
N HIS A 742 -7.11 0.76 46.39
CA HIS A 742 -7.48 1.49 47.62
C HIS A 742 -8.57 2.52 47.33
N ASP A 743 -9.15 3.08 48.39
CA ASP A 743 -10.18 4.13 48.27
C ASP A 743 -9.58 5.45 47.83
N ILE A 744 -10.02 5.97 46.69
CA ILE A 744 -9.64 7.28 46.14
C ILE A 744 -10.81 8.24 46.34
N SER A 745 -10.53 9.44 46.89
CA SER A 745 -11.56 10.41 47.18
C SER A 745 -12.17 11.02 45.91
N GLU A 746 -13.45 11.42 45.98
CA GLU A 746 -14.11 12.10 44.84
C GLU A 746 -13.44 13.45 44.52
N ALA A 747 -12.84 14.09 45.48
CA ALA A 747 -12.10 15.34 45.31
C ALA A 747 -10.84 15.14 44.44
N ASP A 748 -10.17 13.97 44.55
CA ASP A 748 -8.99 13.64 43.76
C ASP A 748 -9.39 13.32 42.32
N PHE A 749 -10.47 12.57 42.10
CA PHE A 749 -11.02 12.35 40.76
C PHE A 749 -11.44 13.67 40.10
N ARG A 750 -12.12 14.55 40.83
CA ARG A 750 -12.58 15.84 40.33
C ARG A 750 -11.38 16.67 39.87
N LYS A 751 -10.34 16.75 40.71
CA LYS A 751 -9.12 17.50 40.40
C LYS A 751 -8.46 17.02 39.12
N VAL A 752 -8.30 15.71 38.93
CA VAL A 752 -7.65 15.13 37.74
C VAL A 752 -8.50 15.34 36.48
N ILE A 753 -9.83 15.23 36.57
CA ILE A 753 -10.75 15.43 35.46
C ILE A 753 -10.81 16.91 35.05
N GLU A 754 -10.81 17.85 36.02
CA GLU A 754 -10.78 19.28 35.76
C GLU A 754 -9.43 19.73 35.19
N GLU A 755 -8.30 19.18 35.65
CA GLU A 755 -6.96 19.40 35.08
C GLU A 755 -6.87 18.86 33.64
N ALA A 756 -7.61 17.83 33.32
CA ALA A 756 -7.74 17.32 31.96
C ALA A 756 -8.71 18.12 31.07
N GLY A 757 -9.37 19.16 31.64
CA GLY A 757 -10.25 20.07 30.89
C GLY A 757 -11.70 19.58 30.73
N TYR A 758 -12.17 18.69 31.62
CA TYR A 758 -13.54 18.16 31.65
C TYR A 758 -14.20 18.42 33.01
N GLU A 759 -15.51 18.23 33.11
CA GLU A 759 -16.26 18.47 34.33
C GLU A 759 -16.81 17.16 34.91
N LEU A 760 -16.54 16.91 36.22
CA LEU A 760 -17.11 15.77 36.95
C LEU A 760 -18.47 16.17 37.53
N VAL A 761 -19.53 15.52 37.03
CA VAL A 761 -20.92 15.78 37.43
C VAL A 761 -21.45 14.59 38.26
N GLY A 762 -21.34 14.69 39.58
CA GLY A 762 -21.92 13.74 40.53
C GLY A 762 -21.08 12.49 40.78
#